data_72f109a25c973e6de45f83075fa40413
#
_entry.id   72f109a25c973e6de45f83075fa40413
#
_cell.length_a   1.000
_cell.length_b   1.000
_cell.length_c   1.000
_cell.angle_alpha   90.00
_cell.angle_beta   90.00
_cell.angle_gamma   90.00
#
_symmetry.space_group_name_H-M   'P 1'
#
loop_
_entity.id
_entity.type
_entity.pdbx_description
1 polymer ?
#
loop_
_entity_poly.entity_id
_entity_poly.type
_entity_poly.pdbx_seq_one_letter_code
_entity_poly.pdbx_strand_id
1 'polypeptide(L)'
;MKKIVSIALLWLSLTSFAGNKPSYFFVNSDKTIKVEFNLNAKKSPSYSVFFKGKSVINASNLGILREDGDFYTNLKIVGVSKAKSIKSAYSMVQGKRKNIEYKANQYTVNLKNNQGKLMNIIFQLSADGVALRYYFPETSKEIKKITEEKTMYNFDISTKAWLQPMSKAKTGWKETNPSYEEHYAMGVPVNTKPDIGEGWVYPALFQANKTWVLISEVGLPVNYCGSRLVYNDASKAMQVTFPQKEEIFPNGALKPESVLPWYTPWRIITVGSLKTITESTLGTDLAEPSTLTDTSFIKSGIASWSWVLLKDESVNYETTHRFIDYAAAMNWPYCLIDADWDTRIGYDKMKELAAYAKTKNVKLLVWYNSSGSWNSTEYHPKSKLITHADRVREFSMLNEIGISGVKVDFFGGDGQSMIAYYHDMLKDAGAFKLLINLHGATLPRGWQRTYPNLLTTEAVKGYEYITFFQDIADLAPTHCAILPFARNVFDPMDFTPMVLDSIPNITRKTTPAFELALPVLFLSGIQHMAEIPEGMAKMPAYVVDYLKDIPTNWDDSKFIEGYPGKYVVMARKKDNIWHIVGINGENTAKTIEIDLSFVTNTVGFSITENDKGFQQLPVSKTNKLTVTLKPHGGFVVKI
;
A
#
# COMPACT_ATOMS: atom_id res chain seq x y z
N MET A 1 38.85 -84.79 23.65
CA MET A 1 38.72 -83.44 24.17
C MET A 1 38.88 -82.45 23.00
N LYS A 2 37.77 -81.98 22.45
CA LYS A 2 37.77 -80.99 21.34
C LYS A 2 37.50 -79.59 21.94
N LYS A 3 38.42 -78.67 21.77
CA LYS A 3 38.27 -77.25 22.13
C LYS A 3 37.54 -76.56 21.02
N ILE A 4 36.38 -75.97 21.39
CA ILE A 4 35.63 -75.08 20.52
C ILE A 4 36.14 -73.65 20.77
N VAL A 5 36.65 -73.01 19.71
CA VAL A 5 37.02 -71.58 19.70
C VAL A 5 35.85 -70.79 19.17
N SER A 6 35.22 -70.00 20.01
CA SER A 6 34.16 -69.05 19.63
C SER A 6 34.78 -67.75 19.13
N ILE A 7 34.58 -67.42 17.87
CA ILE A 7 34.94 -66.14 17.27
C ILE A 7 33.76 -65.19 17.50
N ALA A 8 33.96 -64.18 18.34
CA ALA A 8 32.99 -63.07 18.51
C ALA A 8 33.19 -62.04 17.39
N LEU A 9 32.21 -61.92 16.46
CA LEU A 9 32.16 -60.84 15.51
C LEU A 9 31.70 -59.56 16.21
N LEU A 10 32.60 -58.60 16.35
CA LEU A 10 32.25 -57.23 16.75
C LEU A 10 31.60 -56.54 15.55
N TRP A 11 30.30 -56.29 15.63
CA TRP A 11 29.60 -55.34 14.74
C TRP A 11 29.93 -53.92 15.16
N LEU A 12 30.83 -53.23 14.43
CA LEU A 12 30.95 -51.78 14.53
C LEU A 12 29.74 -51.15 13.84
N SER A 13 28.77 -50.70 14.61
CA SER A 13 27.75 -49.82 14.11
C SER A 13 28.37 -48.44 13.84
N LEU A 14 28.63 -48.14 12.59
CA LEU A 14 28.89 -46.77 12.13
C LEU A 14 27.61 -45.94 12.30
N THR A 15 27.45 -45.29 13.47
CA THR A 15 26.51 -44.20 13.61
C THR A 15 27.09 -43.02 12.83
N SER A 16 26.54 -42.75 11.65
CA SER A 16 26.81 -41.51 10.94
C SER A 16 26.26 -40.36 11.77
N PHE A 17 27.13 -39.65 12.45
CA PHE A 17 26.79 -38.33 12.97
C PHE A 17 26.47 -37.45 11.78
N ALA A 18 25.18 -37.27 11.47
CA ALA A 18 24.72 -36.18 10.63
C ALA A 18 25.12 -34.89 11.36
N GLY A 19 26.24 -34.30 10.97
CA GLY A 19 26.73 -33.06 11.53
C GLY A 19 25.63 -31.99 11.41
N ASN A 20 25.17 -31.51 12.55
CA ASN A 20 24.24 -30.37 12.60
C ASN A 20 24.83 -29.24 11.78
N LYS A 21 24.12 -28.84 10.71
CA LYS A 21 24.53 -27.70 9.91
C LYS A 21 24.46 -26.47 10.80
N PRO A 22 25.42 -25.54 10.73
CA PRO A 22 25.40 -24.35 11.58
C PRO A 22 24.14 -23.49 11.28
N SER A 23 23.32 -23.27 12.31
CA SER A 23 22.23 -22.32 12.28
C SER A 23 22.67 -21.01 12.93
N TYR A 24 22.28 -19.89 12.32
CA TYR A 24 22.53 -18.54 12.82
C TYR A 24 21.22 -17.94 13.30
N PHE A 25 21.24 -17.28 14.45
CA PHE A 25 20.06 -16.69 15.06
C PHE A 25 20.19 -15.17 15.12
N PHE A 26 19.22 -14.51 14.53
CA PHE A 26 19.09 -13.05 14.55
C PHE A 26 17.88 -12.68 15.42
N VAL A 27 18.01 -11.64 16.22
CA VAL A 27 16.95 -11.20 17.13
C VAL A 27 16.80 -9.69 17.09
N ASN A 28 15.56 -9.21 17.27
CA ASN A 28 15.33 -7.80 17.51
C ASN A 28 15.72 -7.39 18.94
N SER A 29 15.62 -6.12 19.28
CA SER A 29 16.15 -5.58 20.54
C SER A 29 15.50 -6.17 21.78
N ASP A 30 14.18 -6.45 21.76
CA ASP A 30 13.42 -7.05 22.86
C ASP A 30 13.32 -8.58 22.78
N LYS A 31 13.96 -9.20 21.79
CA LYS A 31 14.01 -10.65 21.54
C LYS A 31 12.64 -11.30 21.30
N THR A 32 11.62 -10.53 20.98
CA THR A 32 10.29 -11.05 20.65
C THR A 32 10.21 -11.64 19.25
N ILE A 33 11.03 -11.13 18.31
CA ILE A 33 11.17 -11.62 16.95
C ILE A 33 12.55 -12.26 16.77
N LYS A 34 12.55 -13.49 16.26
CA LYS A 34 13.76 -14.25 15.95
C LYS A 34 13.71 -14.77 14.53
N VAL A 35 14.81 -14.61 13.80
CA VAL A 35 15.07 -15.31 12.53
C VAL A 35 16.12 -16.38 12.76
N GLU A 36 15.84 -17.59 12.32
CA GLU A 36 16.84 -18.65 12.18
C GLU A 36 17.25 -18.73 10.71
N PHE A 37 18.55 -18.70 10.45
CA PHE A 37 19.13 -18.77 9.11
C PHE A 37 20.10 -19.93 9.00
N ASN A 38 20.04 -20.70 7.92
CA ASN A 38 20.99 -21.77 7.60
C ASN A 38 21.09 -22.00 6.08
N LEU A 39 21.98 -22.90 5.67
CA LEU A 39 21.96 -23.51 4.33
C LEU A 39 21.28 -24.87 4.40
N ASN A 40 20.27 -25.12 3.58
CA ASN A 40 19.57 -26.40 3.48
C ASN A 40 20.45 -27.51 2.85
N ALA A 41 19.90 -28.69 2.57
CA ALA A 41 20.64 -29.82 1.98
C ALA A 41 21.26 -29.52 0.62
N LYS A 42 20.62 -28.66 -0.18
CA LYS A 42 21.10 -28.18 -1.49
C LYS A 42 22.06 -27.00 -1.37
N LYS A 43 22.50 -26.66 -0.14
CA LYS A 43 23.26 -25.45 0.18
C LYS A 43 22.56 -24.17 -0.33
N SER A 44 21.24 -24.15 -0.31
CA SER A 44 20.42 -22.98 -0.57
C SER A 44 20.17 -22.23 0.74
N PRO A 45 20.20 -20.88 0.75
CA PRO A 45 19.83 -20.10 1.92
C PRO A 45 18.41 -20.42 2.34
N SER A 46 18.21 -20.62 3.64
CA SER A 46 16.92 -20.93 4.24
C SER A 46 16.74 -20.14 5.53
N TYR A 47 15.54 -19.67 5.78
CA TYR A 47 15.21 -18.92 6.99
C TYR A 47 13.87 -19.36 7.56
N SER A 48 13.68 -19.13 8.87
CA SER A 48 12.41 -19.27 9.57
C SER A 48 12.20 -18.04 10.44
N VAL A 49 10.95 -17.63 10.64
CA VAL A 49 10.61 -16.50 11.50
C VAL A 49 9.80 -16.98 12.69
N PHE A 50 10.21 -16.55 13.88
CA PHE A 50 9.53 -16.85 15.14
C PHE A 50 9.09 -15.56 15.80
N PHE A 51 7.86 -15.58 16.36
CA PHE A 51 7.32 -14.54 17.20
C PHE A 51 6.99 -15.09 18.58
N LYS A 52 7.61 -14.50 19.63
CA LYS A 52 7.47 -14.97 21.03
C LYS A 52 7.67 -16.49 21.16
N GLY A 53 8.70 -17.00 20.50
CA GLY A 53 9.10 -18.40 20.52
C GLY A 53 8.30 -19.36 19.62
N LYS A 54 7.22 -18.91 18.98
CA LYS A 54 6.39 -19.72 18.06
C LYS A 54 6.76 -19.44 16.61
N SER A 55 6.86 -20.48 15.80
CA SER A 55 7.06 -20.32 14.35
C SER A 55 5.84 -19.64 13.72
N VAL A 56 6.09 -18.61 12.91
CA VAL A 56 5.08 -17.92 12.10
C VAL A 56 5.36 -18.06 10.61
N ILE A 57 6.63 -18.27 10.24
CA ILE A 57 7.06 -18.68 8.90
C ILE A 57 8.05 -19.83 9.12
N ASN A 58 7.72 -20.99 8.57
CA ASN A 58 8.56 -22.19 8.62
C ASN A 58 9.74 -22.06 7.66
N ALA A 59 10.64 -23.06 7.67
CA ALA A 59 11.82 -23.05 6.80
C ALA A 59 11.45 -22.72 5.34
N SER A 60 11.94 -21.59 4.89
CA SER A 60 11.63 -20.96 3.60
C SER A 60 12.91 -20.65 2.86
N ASN A 61 12.95 -20.88 1.55
CA ASN A 61 14.13 -20.62 0.75
C ASN A 61 14.29 -19.12 0.46
N LEU A 62 15.56 -18.72 0.29
CA LEU A 62 15.99 -17.42 -0.22
C LEU A 62 16.94 -17.64 -1.39
N GLY A 63 17.06 -16.64 -2.27
CA GLY A 63 18.04 -16.67 -3.35
C GLY A 63 17.61 -15.92 -4.59
N ILE A 64 18.56 -15.71 -5.46
CA ILE A 64 18.43 -15.00 -6.73
C ILE A 64 19.08 -15.84 -7.84
N LEU A 65 18.41 -15.93 -8.97
CA LEU A 65 19.04 -16.37 -10.22
C LEU A 65 19.34 -15.11 -11.06
N ARG A 66 20.63 -14.92 -11.37
CA ARG A 66 21.13 -13.85 -12.23
C ARG A 66 21.73 -14.47 -13.49
N GLU A 67 21.63 -13.87 -14.66
CA GLU A 67 22.11 -14.44 -15.92
C GLU A 67 23.55 -14.97 -15.85
N ASP A 68 24.39 -14.30 -15.07
CA ASP A 68 25.80 -14.60 -14.92
C ASP A 68 26.14 -15.42 -13.68
N GLY A 69 25.14 -15.93 -12.92
CA GLY A 69 25.40 -16.73 -11.73
C GLY A 69 24.17 -17.20 -10.96
N ASP A 70 24.25 -18.42 -10.46
CA ASP A 70 23.29 -18.99 -9.51
C ASP A 70 23.65 -18.55 -8.10
N PHE A 71 22.77 -17.77 -7.46
CA PHE A 71 22.84 -17.37 -6.05
C PHE A 71 21.71 -18.01 -5.23
N TYR A 72 21.30 -19.21 -5.63
CA TYR A 72 20.28 -20.01 -4.95
C TYR A 72 20.79 -21.36 -4.48
N THR A 73 21.62 -22.08 -5.28
CA THR A 73 22.12 -23.42 -4.94
C THR A 73 23.64 -23.44 -4.77
N ASN A 74 24.13 -24.45 -4.02
CA ASN A 74 25.57 -24.71 -3.81
C ASN A 74 26.36 -23.50 -3.27
N LEU A 75 25.72 -22.67 -2.45
CA LEU A 75 26.36 -21.50 -1.86
C LEU A 75 27.22 -21.87 -0.65
N LYS A 76 28.19 -21.01 -0.34
CA LYS A 76 29.03 -21.07 0.87
C LYS A 76 28.80 -19.79 1.69
N ILE A 77 28.63 -19.93 3.00
CA ILE A 77 28.68 -18.81 3.92
C ILE A 77 30.14 -18.43 4.11
N VAL A 78 30.50 -17.19 3.78
CA VAL A 78 31.85 -16.66 3.95
C VAL A 78 31.97 -15.72 5.13
N GLY A 79 30.84 -15.32 5.71
CA GLY A 79 30.80 -14.53 6.93
C GLY A 79 29.37 -14.21 7.37
N VAL A 80 29.19 -14.01 8.66
CA VAL A 80 27.93 -13.52 9.26
C VAL A 80 28.30 -12.42 10.24
N SER A 81 27.69 -11.24 10.10
CA SER A 81 27.97 -10.12 10.97
C SER A 81 27.36 -10.29 12.36
N LYS A 82 27.95 -9.62 13.35
CA LYS A 82 27.24 -9.33 14.61
C LYS A 82 26.11 -8.35 14.36
N ALA A 83 25.19 -8.21 15.32
CA ALA A 83 24.13 -7.22 15.29
C ALA A 83 24.70 -5.81 15.18
N LYS A 84 24.20 -5.03 14.21
CA LYS A 84 24.45 -3.60 14.09
C LYS A 84 23.15 -2.85 14.40
N SER A 85 23.16 -1.97 15.38
CA SER A 85 21.98 -1.13 15.68
C SER A 85 21.78 -0.11 14.58
N ILE A 86 20.58 -0.09 14.02
CA ILE A 86 20.09 0.92 13.06
C ILE A 86 19.12 1.82 13.77
N LYS A 87 19.26 3.13 13.59
CA LYS A 87 18.33 4.15 14.08
C LYS A 87 18.13 5.18 12.98
N SER A 88 16.90 5.55 12.73
CA SER A 88 16.52 6.59 11.77
C SER A 88 15.31 7.34 12.33
N ALA A 89 15.28 8.66 12.12
CA ALA A 89 14.12 9.50 12.42
C ALA A 89 13.80 10.34 11.20
N TYR A 90 12.52 10.48 10.88
CA TYR A 90 12.06 11.25 9.73
C TYR A 90 10.64 11.75 9.94
N SER A 91 10.24 12.74 9.15
CA SER A 91 8.88 13.26 9.15
C SER A 91 8.19 13.00 7.82
N MET A 92 6.88 12.72 7.88
CA MET A 92 6.02 12.53 6.71
C MET A 92 5.07 13.73 6.57
N VAL A 93 4.81 14.14 5.33
CA VAL A 93 3.84 15.20 5.04
C VAL A 93 2.40 14.67 5.01
N GLN A 94 2.25 13.36 4.97
CA GLN A 94 0.98 12.64 4.94
C GLN A 94 1.11 11.26 5.60
N GLY A 95 -0.04 10.59 5.82
CA GLY A 95 -0.10 9.24 6.36
C GLY A 95 -0.51 9.19 7.83
N LYS A 96 -0.30 8.04 8.45
CA LYS A 96 -0.80 7.71 9.80
C LYS A 96 -0.05 8.39 10.95
N ARG A 97 1.18 8.84 10.71
CA ARG A 97 2.05 9.43 11.73
C ARG A 97 3.01 10.43 11.11
N LYS A 98 3.08 11.63 11.72
CA LYS A 98 3.93 12.71 11.22
C LYS A 98 5.41 12.48 11.51
N ASN A 99 5.74 12.15 12.75
CA ASN A 99 7.13 11.94 13.19
C ASN A 99 7.33 10.46 13.49
N ILE A 100 8.31 9.86 12.84
CA ILE A 100 8.55 8.42 12.88
C ILE A 100 10.00 8.18 13.34
N GLU A 101 10.17 7.28 14.31
CA GLU A 101 11.44 6.74 14.74
C GLU A 101 11.52 5.26 14.38
N TYR A 102 12.48 4.88 13.56
CA TYR A 102 12.77 3.50 13.23
C TYR A 102 13.99 3.00 13.99
N LYS A 103 13.87 1.84 14.61
CA LYS A 103 14.94 1.15 15.35
C LYS A 103 14.96 -0.33 14.99
N ALA A 104 16.11 -0.84 14.56
CA ALA A 104 16.27 -2.24 14.19
C ALA A 104 17.67 -2.76 14.51
N ASN A 105 17.80 -4.08 14.65
CA ASN A 105 19.06 -4.79 14.60
C ASN A 105 19.30 -5.31 13.18
N GLN A 106 20.41 -4.91 12.57
CA GLN A 106 20.79 -5.40 11.26
C GLN A 106 21.83 -6.52 11.36
N TYR A 107 21.65 -7.54 10.53
CA TYR A 107 22.57 -8.65 10.34
C TYR A 107 22.82 -8.82 8.84
N THR A 108 24.06 -9.20 8.50
CA THR A 108 24.45 -9.47 7.11
C THR A 108 25.06 -10.86 7.01
N VAL A 109 24.52 -11.67 6.11
CA VAL A 109 25.07 -12.97 5.74
C VAL A 109 25.76 -12.81 4.40
N ASN A 110 27.07 -13.02 4.37
CA ASN A 110 27.88 -12.96 3.17
C ASN A 110 27.97 -14.36 2.54
N LEU A 111 27.56 -14.48 1.30
CA LEU A 111 27.48 -15.71 0.55
C LEU A 111 28.38 -15.64 -0.69
N LYS A 112 28.90 -16.80 -1.09
CA LYS A 112 29.72 -16.99 -2.29
C LYS A 112 29.17 -18.17 -3.09
N ASN A 113 28.98 -17.98 -4.39
CA ASN A 113 28.56 -19.06 -5.28
C ASN A 113 29.78 -19.90 -5.79
N ASN A 114 29.50 -20.93 -6.58
CA ASN A 114 30.56 -21.82 -7.11
C ASN A 114 31.53 -21.11 -8.09
N GLN A 115 31.11 -19.99 -8.67
CA GLN A 115 31.94 -19.17 -9.58
C GLN A 115 32.78 -18.13 -8.81
N GLY A 116 32.66 -18.11 -7.48
CA GLY A 116 33.38 -17.16 -6.65
C GLY A 116 32.67 -15.79 -6.51
N LYS A 117 31.52 -15.57 -7.13
CA LYS A 117 30.74 -14.33 -7.06
C LYS A 117 30.03 -14.20 -5.72
N LEU A 118 29.84 -12.94 -5.27
CA LEU A 118 29.33 -12.62 -3.94
C LEU A 118 27.87 -12.19 -3.99
N MET A 119 27.11 -12.58 -2.97
CA MET A 119 25.80 -12.05 -2.64
C MET A 119 25.66 -11.96 -1.12
N ASN A 120 25.20 -10.83 -0.63
CA ASN A 120 24.88 -10.65 0.77
C ASN A 120 23.37 -10.68 0.96
N ILE A 121 22.89 -11.31 2.03
CA ILE A 121 21.52 -11.18 2.50
C ILE A 121 21.54 -10.29 3.74
N ILE A 122 20.82 -9.17 3.69
CA ILE A 122 20.75 -8.20 4.77
C ILE A 122 19.40 -8.37 5.44
N PHE A 123 19.40 -8.62 6.75
CA PHE A 123 18.21 -8.67 7.59
C PHE A 123 18.19 -7.46 8.50
N GLN A 124 17.01 -6.83 8.65
CA GLN A 124 16.73 -5.86 9.71
C GLN A 124 15.53 -6.34 10.52
N LEU A 125 15.69 -6.42 11.83
CA LEU A 125 14.64 -6.85 12.76
C LEU A 125 14.28 -5.68 13.67
N SER A 126 13.06 -5.14 13.49
CA SER A 126 12.46 -4.09 14.29
C SER A 126 11.56 -4.68 15.38
N ALA A 127 10.86 -3.82 16.13
CA ALA A 127 9.89 -4.27 17.13
C ALA A 127 8.64 -4.92 16.51
N ASP A 128 8.33 -4.60 15.26
CA ASP A 128 7.09 -4.97 14.56
C ASP A 128 7.32 -5.89 13.34
N GLY A 129 8.59 -6.23 13.01
CA GLY A 129 8.79 -7.13 11.87
C GLY A 129 10.24 -7.42 11.49
N VAL A 130 10.34 -8.12 10.36
CA VAL A 130 11.58 -8.50 9.70
C VAL A 130 11.58 -7.91 8.30
N ALA A 131 12.68 -7.29 7.91
CA ALA A 131 12.94 -6.91 6.54
C ALA A 131 14.17 -7.66 6.03
N LEU A 132 14.14 -8.06 4.77
CA LEU A 132 15.31 -8.66 4.12
C LEU A 132 15.47 -8.13 2.69
N ARG A 133 16.72 -8.02 2.24
CA ARG A 133 17.07 -7.74 0.84
C ARG A 133 18.38 -8.39 0.44
N TYR A 134 18.58 -8.51 -0.85
CA TYR A 134 19.83 -8.98 -1.42
C TYR A 134 20.72 -7.80 -1.82
N TYR A 135 22.02 -8.00 -1.73
CA TYR A 135 23.03 -7.05 -2.13
C TYR A 135 24.18 -7.75 -2.86
N PHE A 136 24.50 -7.29 -4.05
CA PHE A 136 25.64 -7.72 -4.84
C PHE A 136 26.76 -6.69 -4.69
N PRO A 137 27.83 -6.98 -3.90
CA PRO A 137 28.82 -5.97 -3.50
C PRO A 137 29.93 -5.72 -4.53
N GLU A 138 30.02 -6.56 -5.55
CA GLU A 138 31.04 -6.45 -6.59
C GLU A 138 30.85 -5.14 -7.39
N THR A 139 31.89 -4.71 -8.10
CA THR A 139 31.83 -3.55 -9.00
C THR A 139 31.88 -4.02 -10.44
N SER A 140 30.93 -3.63 -11.25
CA SER A 140 30.91 -3.89 -12.70
C SER A 140 30.09 -2.82 -13.41
N LYS A 141 30.57 -2.36 -14.56
CA LYS A 141 29.83 -1.47 -15.47
C LYS A 141 28.92 -2.23 -16.43
N GLU A 142 29.06 -3.55 -16.51
CA GLU A 142 28.19 -4.39 -17.33
C GLU A 142 26.83 -4.53 -16.69
N ILE A 143 25.77 -4.45 -17.48
CA ILE A 143 24.40 -4.70 -17.04
C ILE A 143 24.28 -6.18 -16.63
N LYS A 144 23.80 -6.40 -15.41
CA LYS A 144 23.45 -7.71 -14.86
C LYS A 144 21.94 -7.82 -14.75
N LYS A 145 21.38 -8.98 -15.13
CA LYS A 145 19.94 -9.21 -15.14
C LYS A 145 19.56 -10.30 -14.16
N ILE A 146 18.57 -10.02 -13.33
CA ILE A 146 17.94 -11.02 -12.45
C ILE A 146 16.83 -11.70 -13.24
N THR A 147 16.93 -13.02 -13.37
CA THR A 147 15.94 -13.82 -14.10
C THR A 147 14.82 -14.35 -13.21
N GLU A 148 15.13 -14.67 -11.94
CA GLU A 148 14.16 -15.13 -10.95
C GLU A 148 14.60 -14.75 -9.53
N GLU A 149 13.59 -14.55 -8.66
CA GLU A 149 13.75 -14.49 -7.21
C GLU A 149 13.15 -15.73 -6.57
N LYS A 150 13.94 -16.40 -5.71
CA LYS A 150 13.56 -17.64 -5.03
C LYS A 150 13.11 -17.41 -3.58
N THR A 151 12.80 -16.18 -3.22
CA THR A 151 12.25 -15.84 -1.90
C THR A 151 10.88 -16.49 -1.71
N MET A 152 10.74 -17.24 -0.61
CA MET A 152 9.53 -17.97 -0.26
C MET A 152 9.08 -17.64 1.15
N TYR A 153 7.79 -17.90 1.41
CA TYR A 153 7.15 -17.80 2.72
C TYR A 153 6.32 -19.06 2.96
N ASN A 154 6.87 -19.98 3.76
CA ASN A 154 6.25 -21.25 4.07
C ASN A 154 5.40 -21.13 5.35
N PHE A 155 4.10 -21.05 5.19
CA PHE A 155 3.15 -21.05 6.29
C PHE A 155 2.66 -22.47 6.59
N ASP A 156 2.20 -22.67 7.83
CA ASP A 156 1.41 -23.86 8.14
C ASP A 156 0.14 -23.89 7.29
N ILE A 157 -0.30 -25.07 6.86
CA ILE A 157 -1.47 -25.23 5.96
C ILE A 157 -2.77 -24.74 6.58
N SER A 158 -2.86 -24.68 7.92
CA SER A 158 -4.01 -24.13 8.65
C SER A 158 -4.09 -22.61 8.62
N THR A 159 -3.07 -21.92 8.07
CA THR A 159 -3.01 -20.46 7.97
C THR A 159 -4.13 -19.95 7.07
N LYS A 160 -4.85 -18.94 7.55
CA LYS A 160 -5.82 -18.19 6.76
C LYS A 160 -5.18 -16.98 6.12
N ALA A 161 -5.68 -16.60 4.94
CA ALA A 161 -5.13 -15.52 4.14
C ALA A 161 -6.22 -14.55 3.68
N TRP A 162 -5.86 -13.28 3.57
CA TRP A 162 -6.63 -12.18 2.95
C TRP A 162 -5.77 -11.63 1.83
N LEU A 163 -6.17 -11.91 0.59
CA LEU A 163 -5.33 -11.75 -0.58
C LEU A 163 -6.11 -11.08 -1.71
N GLN A 164 -5.50 -10.11 -2.37
CA GLN A 164 -6.05 -9.49 -3.58
C GLN A 164 -5.41 -10.16 -4.81
N PRO A 165 -6.20 -10.66 -5.79
CA PRO A 165 -5.63 -11.24 -7.00
C PRO A 165 -5.01 -10.15 -7.90
N MET A 166 -4.05 -10.56 -8.73
CA MET A 166 -3.48 -9.74 -9.79
C MET A 166 -4.18 -10.02 -11.10
N SER A 167 -4.80 -9.02 -11.71
CA SER A 167 -5.46 -9.15 -13.00
C SER A 167 -4.46 -9.52 -14.11
N LYS A 168 -4.96 -10.19 -15.15
CA LYS A 168 -4.17 -10.50 -16.34
C LYS A 168 -3.89 -9.21 -17.12
N ALA A 169 -2.64 -9.02 -17.50
CA ALA A 169 -2.22 -7.86 -18.28
C ALA A 169 -2.93 -7.77 -19.63
N LYS A 170 -3.20 -6.54 -20.09
CA LYS A 170 -3.90 -6.23 -21.35
C LYS A 170 -5.30 -6.86 -21.44
N THR A 171 -6.00 -6.88 -20.30
CA THR A 171 -7.41 -7.27 -20.19
C THR A 171 -8.22 -6.17 -19.51
N GLY A 172 -9.51 -6.46 -19.25
CA GLY A 172 -10.42 -5.51 -18.65
C GLY A 172 -10.89 -4.43 -19.62
N TRP A 173 -11.49 -3.39 -19.06
CA TRP A 173 -11.98 -2.28 -19.85
C TRP A 173 -10.81 -1.59 -20.57
N LYS A 174 -10.93 -1.46 -21.90
CA LYS A 174 -9.92 -0.77 -22.76
C LYS A 174 -8.46 -1.21 -22.50
N GLU A 175 -8.24 -2.47 -22.07
CA GLU A 175 -6.92 -3.06 -21.81
C GLU A 175 -6.10 -2.35 -20.72
N THR A 176 -6.79 -1.77 -19.72
CA THR A 176 -6.15 -1.01 -18.64
C THR A 176 -5.59 -1.86 -17.50
N ASN A 177 -5.87 -3.17 -17.47
CA ASN A 177 -5.25 -4.06 -16.47
C ASN A 177 -3.74 -4.27 -16.73
N PRO A 178 -2.95 -4.52 -15.67
CA PRO A 178 -3.34 -4.62 -14.26
C PRO A 178 -3.31 -3.24 -13.59
N SER A 179 -4.29 -2.98 -12.73
CA SER A 179 -4.47 -1.70 -12.02
C SER A 179 -4.61 -1.85 -10.51
N TYR A 180 -4.51 -3.07 -9.97
CA TYR A 180 -4.69 -3.38 -8.55
C TYR A 180 -6.11 -3.11 -8.01
N GLU A 181 -7.11 -3.14 -8.87
CA GLU A 181 -8.50 -2.79 -8.58
C GLU A 181 -9.39 -4.03 -8.45
N GLU A 182 -9.00 -4.96 -7.58
CA GLU A 182 -9.73 -6.19 -7.38
C GLU A 182 -10.17 -6.39 -5.92
N HIS A 183 -11.22 -7.19 -5.72
CA HIS A 183 -11.67 -7.54 -4.38
C HIS A 183 -10.74 -8.55 -3.70
N TYR A 184 -10.65 -8.48 -2.38
CA TYR A 184 -9.90 -9.43 -1.57
C TYR A 184 -10.65 -10.76 -1.43
N ALA A 185 -9.96 -11.88 -1.64
CA ALA A 185 -10.35 -13.18 -1.11
C ALA A 185 -10.06 -13.19 0.40
N MET A 186 -11.09 -13.33 1.24
CA MET A 186 -11.01 -13.09 2.68
C MET A 186 -11.09 -14.36 3.51
N GLY A 187 -10.09 -14.61 4.37
CA GLY A 187 -10.06 -15.75 5.28
C GLY A 187 -9.92 -17.11 4.59
N VAL A 188 -9.41 -17.11 3.37
CA VAL A 188 -9.20 -18.32 2.55
C VAL A 188 -8.00 -19.13 3.04
N PRO A 189 -7.90 -20.43 2.74
CA PRO A 189 -6.70 -21.21 2.97
C PRO A 189 -5.47 -20.61 2.26
N VAL A 190 -4.29 -20.71 2.89
CA VAL A 190 -3.04 -20.14 2.34
C VAL A 190 -2.67 -20.67 0.96
N ASN A 191 -3.10 -21.87 0.60
CA ASN A 191 -2.86 -22.51 -0.69
C ASN A 191 -3.95 -22.22 -1.75
N THR A 192 -4.86 -21.29 -1.48
CA THR A 192 -5.87 -20.87 -2.47
C THR A 192 -5.17 -20.27 -3.68
N LYS A 193 -5.63 -20.64 -4.87
CA LYS A 193 -5.22 -20.03 -6.13
C LYS A 193 -6.17 -18.90 -6.47
N PRO A 194 -5.68 -17.79 -7.08
CA PRO A 194 -6.58 -16.73 -7.50
C PRO A 194 -7.52 -17.19 -8.61
N ASP A 195 -8.77 -16.72 -8.58
CA ASP A 195 -9.76 -17.02 -9.61
C ASP A 195 -9.43 -16.31 -10.94
N ILE A 196 -8.70 -15.19 -10.85
CA ILE A 196 -8.26 -14.38 -11.98
C ILE A 196 -6.76 -14.14 -11.93
N GLY A 197 -6.14 -13.93 -13.09
CA GLY A 197 -4.79 -13.42 -13.23
C GLY A 197 -3.68 -14.34 -12.77
N GLU A 198 -2.59 -13.72 -12.34
CA GLU A 198 -1.25 -14.31 -12.25
C GLU A 198 -0.66 -14.18 -10.85
N GLY A 199 -1.43 -14.48 -9.82
CA GLY A 199 -0.99 -14.47 -8.43
C GLY A 199 -1.68 -13.42 -7.56
N TRP A 200 -1.07 -13.13 -6.42
CA TRP A 200 -1.60 -12.27 -5.37
C TRP A 200 -0.72 -11.03 -5.20
N VAL A 201 -1.33 -9.86 -5.14
CA VAL A 201 -0.62 -8.61 -4.95
C VAL A 201 -0.28 -8.36 -3.48
N TYR A 202 0.60 -7.40 -3.23
CA TYR A 202 0.87 -6.88 -1.90
C TYR A 202 -0.12 -5.74 -1.52
N PRO A 203 -0.23 -5.44 -0.22
CA PRO A 203 0.16 -6.24 0.93
C PRO A 203 -0.70 -7.50 1.07
N ALA A 204 -0.08 -8.63 1.40
CA ALA A 204 -0.73 -9.92 1.62
C ALA A 204 -0.82 -10.20 3.12
N LEU A 205 -2.04 -10.38 3.66
CA LEU A 205 -2.28 -10.57 5.09
C LEU A 205 -2.57 -12.03 5.40
N PHE A 206 -1.94 -12.55 6.46
CA PHE A 206 -2.07 -13.93 6.92
C PHE A 206 -2.36 -14.00 8.42
N GLN A 207 -3.11 -15.01 8.84
CA GLN A 207 -3.29 -15.38 10.23
C GLN A 207 -2.70 -16.77 10.49
N ALA A 208 -1.46 -16.81 10.95
CA ALA A 208 -0.75 -18.01 11.34
C ALA A 208 -1.04 -18.29 12.82
N ASN A 209 -1.88 -19.28 13.12
CA ASN A 209 -2.43 -19.52 14.45
C ASN A 209 -3.16 -18.27 14.99
N LYS A 210 -2.66 -17.65 16.06
CA LYS A 210 -3.21 -16.42 16.64
C LYS A 210 -2.36 -15.17 16.31
N THR A 211 -1.35 -15.31 15.48
CA THR A 211 -0.43 -14.25 15.10
C THR A 211 -0.76 -13.76 13.69
N TRP A 212 -0.82 -12.47 13.50
CA TRP A 212 -0.98 -11.85 12.19
C TRP A 212 0.37 -11.60 11.53
N VAL A 213 0.44 -11.81 10.25
CA VAL A 213 1.64 -11.60 9.41
C VAL A 213 1.20 -10.84 8.17
N LEU A 214 1.82 -9.69 7.91
CA LEU A 214 1.61 -8.92 6.67
C LEU A 214 2.91 -8.93 5.86
N ILE A 215 2.81 -9.41 4.64
CA ILE A 215 3.94 -9.44 3.69
C ILE A 215 3.77 -8.34 2.66
N SER A 216 4.86 -7.59 2.41
CA SER A 216 4.92 -6.58 1.36
C SER A 216 6.35 -6.38 0.85
N GLU A 217 6.51 -5.47 -0.10
CA GLU A 217 7.82 -4.98 -0.57
C GLU A 217 7.91 -3.48 -0.42
N VAL A 218 9.12 -2.95 -0.23
CA VAL A 218 9.37 -1.52 0.04
C VAL A 218 10.65 -1.05 -0.61
N GLY A 219 10.67 0.23 -1.00
CA GLY A 219 11.85 0.86 -1.59
C GLY A 219 12.17 0.28 -2.96
N LEU A 220 11.13 0.08 -3.79
CA LEU A 220 11.29 -0.42 -5.15
C LEU A 220 12.03 0.63 -6.00
N PRO A 221 13.28 0.34 -6.43
CA PRO A 221 14.09 1.30 -7.18
C PRO A 221 13.85 1.23 -8.68
N VAL A 222 14.32 2.23 -9.42
CA VAL A 222 14.20 2.36 -10.89
C VAL A 222 14.72 1.16 -11.69
N ASN A 223 15.66 0.41 -11.15
CA ASN A 223 16.33 -0.72 -11.79
C ASN A 223 15.79 -2.09 -11.34
N TYR A 224 14.59 -2.10 -10.76
CA TYR A 224 13.90 -3.33 -10.36
C TYR A 224 12.44 -3.30 -10.85
N CYS A 225 11.78 -4.47 -10.87
CA CYS A 225 10.36 -4.59 -11.19
C CYS A 225 9.53 -4.81 -9.91
N GLY A 226 8.24 -4.49 -9.96
CA GLY A 226 7.32 -4.94 -8.93
C GLY A 226 7.28 -6.47 -8.85
N SER A 227 6.80 -7.02 -7.75
CA SER A 227 6.64 -8.47 -7.61
C SER A 227 5.28 -8.83 -7.00
N ARG A 228 4.96 -10.11 -7.05
CA ARG A 228 3.71 -10.68 -6.53
C ARG A 228 3.96 -12.05 -5.92
N LEU A 229 2.96 -12.62 -5.27
CA LEU A 229 3.03 -13.93 -4.64
C LEU A 229 2.25 -14.97 -5.44
N VAL A 230 2.83 -16.15 -5.61
CA VAL A 230 2.16 -17.32 -6.15
C VAL A 230 2.36 -18.49 -5.19
N TYR A 231 1.29 -19.26 -4.91
CA TYR A 231 1.47 -20.50 -4.15
C TYR A 231 2.12 -21.56 -5.02
N ASN A 232 3.28 -22.04 -4.60
CA ASN A 232 4.04 -23.08 -5.28
C ASN A 232 3.72 -24.44 -4.65
N ASP A 233 3.02 -25.30 -5.38
CA ASP A 233 2.56 -26.61 -4.91
C ASP A 233 3.73 -27.57 -4.57
N ALA A 234 4.87 -27.44 -5.27
CA ALA A 234 6.04 -28.31 -5.04
C ALA A 234 6.79 -27.94 -3.75
N SER A 235 6.90 -26.67 -3.43
CA SER A 235 7.53 -26.18 -2.19
C SER A 235 6.54 -25.99 -1.05
N LYS A 236 5.22 -26.03 -1.32
CA LYS A 236 4.12 -25.74 -0.38
C LYS A 236 4.28 -24.38 0.30
N ALA A 237 4.68 -23.37 -0.45
CA ALA A 237 4.98 -22.04 0.05
C ALA A 237 4.51 -20.95 -0.92
N MET A 238 4.22 -19.77 -0.39
CA MET A 238 4.09 -18.56 -1.21
C MET A 238 5.47 -18.19 -1.74
N GLN A 239 5.58 -17.99 -3.04
CA GLN A 239 6.84 -17.64 -3.74
C GLN A 239 6.70 -16.29 -4.40
N VAL A 240 7.75 -15.48 -4.32
CA VAL A 240 7.87 -14.23 -5.09
C VAL A 240 8.02 -14.54 -6.57
N THR A 241 7.23 -13.86 -7.40
CA THR A 241 7.30 -13.94 -8.87
C THR A 241 7.34 -12.56 -9.49
N PHE A 242 7.83 -12.48 -10.71
CA PHE A 242 7.96 -11.25 -11.48
C PHE A 242 6.71 -10.98 -12.35
N PRO A 243 6.58 -9.76 -12.91
CA PRO A 243 5.45 -9.35 -13.73
C PRO A 243 5.26 -10.19 -14.99
N GLN A 244 4.05 -10.10 -15.59
CA GLN A 244 3.73 -10.67 -16.88
C GLN A 244 4.50 -9.94 -17.99
N LYS A 245 4.73 -10.60 -19.11
CA LYS A 245 5.56 -10.08 -20.21
C LYS A 245 5.05 -8.79 -20.85
N GLU A 246 3.74 -8.54 -20.74
CA GLU A 246 3.08 -7.36 -21.30
C GLU A 246 3.16 -6.12 -20.39
N GLU A 247 3.61 -6.27 -19.13
CA GLU A 247 3.65 -5.19 -18.13
C GLU A 247 4.87 -4.27 -18.29
N ILE A 248 5.20 -3.88 -19.51
CA ILE A 248 6.38 -3.07 -19.83
C ILE A 248 6.00 -1.72 -20.43
N PHE A 249 6.84 -0.73 -20.21
CA PHE A 249 6.91 0.43 -21.08
C PHE A 249 7.39 -0.03 -22.47
N PRO A 250 6.85 0.51 -23.59
CA PRO A 250 7.19 0.04 -24.91
C PRO A 250 8.71 -0.07 -25.16
N ASN A 251 9.14 -1.24 -25.61
CA ASN A 251 10.56 -1.60 -25.86
C ASN A 251 11.47 -1.59 -24.60
N GLY A 252 10.89 -1.52 -23.40
CA GLY A 252 11.65 -1.49 -22.16
C GLY A 252 11.86 -2.88 -21.53
N ALA A 253 12.69 -2.93 -20.49
CA ALA A 253 12.97 -4.15 -19.73
C ALA A 253 11.77 -4.56 -18.87
N LEU A 254 11.52 -5.87 -18.82
CA LEU A 254 10.53 -6.48 -17.93
C LEU A 254 11.13 -6.79 -16.55
N LYS A 255 12.26 -7.49 -16.56
CA LYS A 255 12.92 -8.01 -15.36
C LYS A 255 13.98 -7.03 -14.85
N PRO A 256 14.39 -7.16 -13.57
CA PRO A 256 15.38 -6.28 -13.00
C PRO A 256 16.73 -6.35 -13.72
N GLU A 257 17.31 -5.19 -14.01
CA GLU A 257 18.64 -5.09 -14.61
C GLU A 257 19.39 -3.86 -14.08
N SER A 258 20.69 -4.03 -13.77
CA SER A 258 21.53 -2.97 -13.22
C SER A 258 23.02 -3.27 -13.41
N VAL A 259 23.83 -2.24 -13.21
CA VAL A 259 25.27 -2.37 -12.93
C VAL A 259 25.48 -2.79 -11.48
N LEU A 260 26.72 -3.16 -11.11
CA LEU A 260 27.08 -3.45 -9.74
C LEU A 260 27.92 -2.31 -9.12
N PRO A 261 27.81 -2.03 -7.81
CA PRO A 261 27.05 -2.79 -6.79
C PRO A 261 25.55 -2.56 -6.89
N TRP A 262 24.72 -3.55 -6.43
CA TRP A 262 23.28 -3.52 -6.63
C TRP A 262 22.51 -4.06 -5.43
N TYR A 263 21.50 -3.30 -4.96
CA TYR A 263 20.52 -3.70 -3.96
C TYR A 263 19.17 -4.04 -4.61
N THR A 264 18.54 -5.12 -4.13
CA THR A 264 17.12 -5.38 -4.43
C THR A 264 16.22 -4.56 -3.50
N PRO A 265 14.91 -4.40 -3.81
CA PRO A 265 13.96 -3.85 -2.83
C PRO A 265 13.91 -4.69 -1.56
N TRP A 266 13.39 -4.10 -0.48
CA TRP A 266 13.15 -4.82 0.75
C TRP A 266 11.91 -5.70 0.66
N ARG A 267 12.02 -6.94 1.12
CA ARG A 267 10.89 -7.82 1.44
C ARG A 267 10.60 -7.64 2.92
N ILE A 268 9.37 -7.22 3.27
CA ILE A 268 8.99 -6.97 4.64
C ILE A 268 7.95 -7.97 5.13
N ILE A 269 8.08 -8.35 6.40
CA ILE A 269 7.24 -9.29 7.12
C ILE A 269 6.88 -8.63 8.44
N THR A 270 5.74 -7.94 8.50
CA THR A 270 5.23 -7.38 9.76
C THR A 270 4.56 -8.48 10.55
N VAL A 271 4.86 -8.60 11.84
CA VAL A 271 4.42 -9.73 12.68
C VAL A 271 3.89 -9.26 14.02
N GLY A 272 2.69 -9.71 14.40
CA GLY A 272 2.14 -9.41 15.73
C GLY A 272 0.63 -9.51 15.84
N SER A 273 0.02 -8.60 16.59
CA SER A 273 -1.43 -8.41 16.67
C SER A 273 -1.93 -7.56 15.50
N LEU A 274 -3.24 -7.46 15.29
CA LEU A 274 -3.82 -6.51 14.33
C LEU A 274 -3.40 -5.06 14.62
N LYS A 275 -3.26 -4.71 15.89
CA LYS A 275 -2.70 -3.41 16.31
C LYS A 275 -1.28 -3.23 15.76
N THR A 276 -0.43 -4.23 15.90
CA THR A 276 0.95 -4.18 15.34
C THR A 276 0.92 -4.00 13.84
N ILE A 277 0.07 -4.74 13.12
CA ILE A 277 -0.06 -4.65 11.66
C ILE A 277 -0.49 -3.23 11.24
N THR A 278 -1.59 -2.73 11.80
CA THR A 278 -2.21 -1.46 11.37
C THR A 278 -1.38 -0.23 11.77
N GLU A 279 -0.65 -0.28 12.89
CA GLU A 279 0.17 0.83 13.38
C GLU A 279 1.62 0.80 12.85
N SER A 280 2.07 -0.29 12.22
CA SER A 280 3.43 -0.42 11.65
C SER A 280 3.73 0.66 10.61
N THR A 281 4.98 1.13 10.62
CA THR A 281 5.53 2.08 9.65
C THR A 281 6.58 1.46 8.72
N LEU A 282 6.78 0.13 8.78
CA LEU A 282 7.78 -0.59 7.97
C LEU A 282 7.68 -0.28 6.47
N GLY A 283 6.48 0.03 5.97
CA GLY A 283 6.28 0.41 4.56
C GLY A 283 6.94 1.73 4.15
N THR A 284 7.33 2.56 5.10
CA THR A 284 8.06 3.81 4.85
C THR A 284 9.44 3.84 5.51
N ASP A 285 9.65 3.10 6.61
CA ASP A 285 10.92 3.08 7.35
C ASP A 285 12.13 2.72 6.48
N LEU A 286 11.92 1.84 5.52
CA LEU A 286 12.95 1.26 4.66
C LEU A 286 13.00 1.89 3.25
N ALA A 287 12.10 2.79 2.95
CA ALA A 287 12.13 3.56 1.70
C ALA A 287 13.26 4.60 1.75
N GLU A 288 13.80 4.93 0.58
CA GLU A 288 14.86 5.92 0.48
C GLU A 288 14.37 7.31 0.92
N PRO A 289 15.21 8.11 1.59
CA PRO A 289 14.87 9.48 1.93
C PRO A 289 14.55 10.33 0.70
N SER A 290 13.76 11.39 0.90
CA SER A 290 13.47 12.36 -0.16
C SER A 290 14.73 13.08 -0.64
N THR A 291 14.79 13.27 -1.96
CA THR A 291 15.79 14.11 -2.63
C THR A 291 15.27 15.51 -2.97
N LEU A 292 13.97 15.78 -2.75
CA LEU A 292 13.39 17.10 -2.97
C LEU A 292 13.88 18.08 -1.93
N THR A 293 14.44 19.20 -2.39
CA THR A 293 14.95 20.27 -1.54
C THR A 293 13.87 21.26 -1.12
N ASP A 294 12.87 21.51 -1.98
CA ASP A 294 11.72 22.36 -1.69
C ASP A 294 10.47 21.50 -1.59
N THR A 295 9.91 21.40 -0.40
CA THR A 295 8.65 20.70 -0.11
C THR A 295 7.52 21.65 0.30
N SER A 296 7.73 22.97 0.21
CA SER A 296 6.79 24.00 0.68
C SER A 296 5.44 23.98 -0.09
N PHE A 297 5.46 23.55 -1.35
CA PHE A 297 4.27 23.42 -2.18
C PHE A 297 3.42 22.21 -1.84
N ILE A 298 3.98 21.22 -1.13
CA ILE A 298 3.33 19.93 -0.84
C ILE A 298 2.42 20.12 0.38
N LYS A 299 1.12 20.06 0.13
CA LYS A 299 0.09 20.13 1.18
C LYS A 299 -0.95 19.05 0.91
N SER A 300 -1.28 18.30 1.94
CA SER A 300 -2.40 17.36 1.89
C SER A 300 -3.72 18.12 1.99
N GLY A 301 -4.82 17.53 1.47
CA GLY A 301 -6.13 18.15 1.52
C GLY A 301 -7.23 17.33 0.87
N ILE A 302 -8.42 17.87 0.86
CA ILE A 302 -9.59 17.30 0.20
C ILE A 302 -9.81 18.01 -1.13
N ALA A 303 -10.26 17.27 -2.13
CA ALA A 303 -10.65 17.78 -3.43
C ALA A 303 -12.14 17.56 -3.70
N SER A 304 -12.81 18.56 -4.22
CA SER A 304 -14.10 18.36 -4.90
C SER A 304 -13.87 17.69 -6.24
N TRP A 305 -14.79 16.85 -6.68
CA TRP A 305 -14.63 16.09 -7.92
C TRP A 305 -16.00 15.73 -8.52
N SER A 306 -16.27 16.21 -9.72
CA SER A 306 -17.59 16.08 -10.35
C SER A 306 -17.81 14.71 -11.01
N TRP A 307 -16.75 14.13 -11.57
CA TRP A 307 -16.85 13.02 -12.51
C TRP A 307 -17.46 11.75 -11.89
N VAL A 308 -17.17 11.44 -10.63
CA VAL A 308 -17.58 10.16 -10.03
C VAL A 308 -19.09 9.94 -10.05
N LEU A 309 -19.91 10.98 -9.86
CA LEU A 309 -21.37 10.90 -9.95
C LEU A 309 -21.95 11.47 -11.25
N LEU A 310 -21.35 12.52 -11.80
CA LEU A 310 -21.89 13.24 -12.95
C LEU A 310 -21.25 12.81 -14.28
N LYS A 311 -20.20 11.95 -14.24
CA LYS A 311 -19.51 11.36 -15.39
C LYS A 311 -18.94 12.39 -16.37
N ASP A 312 -18.61 11.97 -17.59
CA ASP A 312 -17.85 12.73 -18.59
C ASP A 312 -18.48 14.08 -18.94
N GLU A 313 -19.82 14.19 -18.96
CA GLU A 313 -20.51 15.43 -19.29
C GLU A 313 -20.30 16.55 -18.25
N SER A 314 -19.83 16.19 -17.06
CA SER A 314 -19.49 17.17 -16.02
C SER A 314 -18.15 17.88 -16.26
N VAL A 315 -17.32 17.39 -17.18
CA VAL A 315 -16.02 18.00 -17.50
C VAL A 315 -16.26 19.15 -18.49
N ASN A 316 -16.73 20.28 -17.98
CA ASN A 316 -16.99 21.50 -18.73
C ASN A 316 -16.73 22.74 -17.86
N TYR A 317 -16.65 23.92 -18.45
CA TYR A 317 -16.30 25.17 -17.79
C TYR A 317 -17.28 25.51 -16.64
N GLU A 318 -18.58 25.45 -16.89
CA GLU A 318 -19.63 25.84 -15.95
C GLU A 318 -19.66 24.90 -14.73
N THR A 319 -19.60 23.62 -14.95
CA THR A 319 -19.56 22.62 -13.86
C THR A 319 -18.26 22.76 -13.05
N THR A 320 -17.13 22.96 -13.72
CA THR A 320 -15.84 23.18 -13.02
C THR A 320 -15.90 24.43 -12.14
N HIS A 321 -16.45 25.53 -12.65
CA HIS A 321 -16.63 26.76 -11.88
C HIS A 321 -17.47 26.51 -10.61
N ARG A 322 -18.58 25.79 -10.75
CA ARG A 322 -19.46 25.41 -9.63
C ARG A 322 -18.75 24.52 -8.61
N PHE A 323 -17.91 23.57 -9.05
CA PHE A 323 -17.15 22.70 -8.14
C PHE A 323 -15.98 23.40 -7.45
N ILE A 324 -15.43 24.46 -8.05
CA ILE A 324 -14.50 25.38 -7.36
C ILE A 324 -15.24 26.11 -6.23
N ASP A 325 -16.44 26.65 -6.47
CA ASP A 325 -17.24 27.29 -5.43
C ASP A 325 -17.65 26.31 -4.32
N TYR A 326 -17.97 25.07 -4.69
CA TYR A 326 -18.25 24.01 -3.74
C TYR A 326 -17.05 23.68 -2.86
N ALA A 327 -15.85 23.51 -3.44
CA ALA A 327 -14.63 23.31 -2.68
C ALA A 327 -14.36 24.47 -1.70
N ALA A 328 -14.54 25.71 -2.16
CA ALA A 328 -14.38 26.89 -1.31
C ALA A 328 -15.40 26.92 -0.15
N ALA A 329 -16.69 26.63 -0.42
CA ALA A 329 -17.74 26.57 0.59
C ALA A 329 -17.51 25.47 1.63
N MET A 330 -16.85 24.37 1.23
CA MET A 330 -16.48 23.26 2.09
C MET A 330 -15.09 23.43 2.75
N ASN A 331 -14.41 24.55 2.52
CA ASN A 331 -13.02 24.75 2.99
C ASN A 331 -12.04 23.67 2.48
N TRP A 332 -12.31 23.07 1.35
CA TRP A 332 -11.46 22.08 0.70
C TRP A 332 -10.46 22.76 -0.23
N PRO A 333 -9.16 22.48 -0.09
CA PRO A 333 -8.13 23.23 -0.82
C PRO A 333 -7.99 22.88 -2.29
N TYR A 334 -8.67 21.83 -2.78
CA TYR A 334 -8.50 21.34 -4.14
C TYR A 334 -9.83 21.13 -4.87
N CYS A 335 -9.77 21.24 -6.22
CA CYS A 335 -10.80 20.79 -7.14
C CYS A 335 -10.11 20.00 -8.27
N LEU A 336 -10.55 18.77 -8.53
CA LEU A 336 -10.07 17.94 -9.63
C LEU A 336 -10.96 18.10 -10.84
N ILE A 337 -10.32 18.31 -12.00
CA ILE A 337 -10.95 18.35 -13.33
C ILE A 337 -10.48 17.07 -14.05
N ASP A 338 -11.41 16.21 -14.43
CA ASP A 338 -11.16 14.88 -14.94
C ASP A 338 -10.86 14.85 -16.44
N ALA A 339 -10.83 13.66 -17.06
CA ALA A 339 -10.45 13.39 -18.45
C ALA A 339 -11.15 14.30 -19.46
N ASP A 340 -10.51 14.53 -20.60
CA ASP A 340 -10.99 15.33 -21.73
C ASP A 340 -11.08 16.85 -21.48
N TRP A 341 -10.53 17.33 -20.37
CA TRP A 341 -10.55 18.77 -20.05
C TRP A 341 -9.84 19.63 -21.10
N ASP A 342 -8.83 19.10 -21.79
CA ASP A 342 -8.03 19.81 -22.79
C ASP A 342 -8.82 20.11 -24.07
N THR A 343 -9.83 19.30 -24.40
CA THR A 343 -10.73 19.52 -25.56
C THR A 343 -12.07 20.12 -25.17
N ARG A 344 -12.65 19.74 -24.03
CA ARG A 344 -13.97 20.23 -23.59
C ARG A 344 -13.90 21.63 -22.98
N ILE A 345 -12.80 21.96 -22.32
CA ILE A 345 -12.55 23.26 -21.68
C ILE A 345 -11.47 24.04 -22.46
N GLY A 346 -10.33 23.38 -22.71
CA GLY A 346 -9.17 23.98 -23.36
C GLY A 346 -8.27 24.78 -22.42
N TYR A 347 -7.02 24.95 -22.84
CA TYR A 347 -5.96 25.53 -22.00
C TYR A 347 -6.22 27.00 -21.62
N ASP A 348 -6.77 27.82 -22.51
CA ASP A 348 -7.04 29.24 -22.22
C ASP A 348 -8.12 29.41 -21.15
N LYS A 349 -9.24 28.69 -21.27
CA LYS A 349 -10.29 28.70 -20.26
C LYS A 349 -9.85 28.02 -18.96
N MET A 350 -8.95 27.04 -19.03
CA MET A 350 -8.35 26.45 -17.83
C MET A 350 -7.52 27.47 -17.06
N LYS A 351 -6.80 28.38 -17.75
CA LYS A 351 -6.08 29.49 -17.14
C LYS A 351 -7.04 30.46 -16.43
N GLU A 352 -8.19 30.76 -17.04
CA GLU A 352 -9.24 31.58 -16.40
C GLU A 352 -9.78 30.89 -15.13
N LEU A 353 -10.08 29.58 -15.20
CA LEU A 353 -10.53 28.80 -14.04
C LEU A 353 -9.48 28.75 -12.92
N ALA A 354 -8.19 28.60 -13.27
CA ALA A 354 -7.11 28.62 -12.28
C ALA A 354 -6.99 30.00 -11.59
N ALA A 355 -7.12 31.09 -12.36
CA ALA A 355 -7.15 32.43 -11.80
C ALA A 355 -8.37 32.63 -10.88
N TYR A 356 -9.54 32.15 -11.28
CA TYR A 356 -10.76 32.18 -10.46
C TYR A 356 -10.60 31.37 -9.17
N ALA A 357 -10.15 30.12 -9.27
CA ALA A 357 -9.93 29.22 -8.12
C ALA A 357 -8.98 29.86 -7.10
N LYS A 358 -7.94 30.56 -7.57
CA LYS A 358 -7.01 31.30 -6.71
C LYS A 358 -7.73 32.37 -5.88
N THR A 359 -8.75 33.08 -6.43
CA THR A 359 -9.55 34.07 -5.69
C THR A 359 -10.37 33.43 -4.58
N LYS A 360 -10.69 32.14 -4.72
CA LYS A 360 -11.44 31.32 -3.76
C LYS A 360 -10.55 30.53 -2.81
N ASN A 361 -9.23 30.68 -2.89
CA ASN A 361 -8.25 29.89 -2.15
C ASN A 361 -8.32 28.38 -2.45
N VAL A 362 -8.74 28.02 -3.65
CA VAL A 362 -8.82 26.66 -4.18
C VAL A 362 -7.72 26.46 -5.23
N LYS A 363 -7.10 25.29 -5.27
CA LYS A 363 -6.09 24.89 -6.23
C LYS A 363 -6.64 23.83 -7.16
N LEU A 364 -6.29 23.90 -8.44
CA LEU A 364 -6.76 22.94 -9.44
C LEU A 364 -5.81 21.78 -9.60
N LEU A 365 -6.38 20.60 -9.75
CA LEU A 365 -5.74 19.37 -10.20
C LEU A 365 -6.36 18.96 -11.54
N VAL A 366 -5.57 18.41 -12.46
CA VAL A 366 -6.05 18.00 -13.79
C VAL A 366 -5.65 16.57 -14.10
N TRP A 367 -6.47 15.89 -14.90
CA TRP A 367 -6.29 14.50 -15.28
C TRP A 367 -5.41 14.33 -16.53
N TYR A 368 -4.65 13.24 -16.58
CA TYR A 368 -3.86 12.81 -17.74
C TYR A 368 -3.91 11.29 -17.90
N ASN A 369 -3.96 10.80 -19.14
CA ASN A 369 -3.62 9.43 -19.46
C ASN A 369 -2.09 9.28 -19.45
N SER A 370 -1.57 8.31 -18.68
CA SER A 370 -0.13 8.00 -18.65
C SER A 370 0.40 7.54 -20.01
N SER A 371 -0.48 7.02 -20.86
CA SER A 371 -0.16 6.23 -22.03
C SER A 371 -0.11 7.06 -23.33
N GLY A 372 0.75 6.58 -24.25
CA GLY A 372 0.57 6.77 -25.68
C GLY A 372 -0.14 5.58 -26.32
N SER A 373 0.28 4.35 -26.01
CA SER A 373 -0.12 3.16 -26.75
C SER A 373 -0.36 1.90 -25.93
N TRP A 374 -0.11 1.90 -24.61
CA TRP A 374 -0.27 0.66 -23.80
C TRP A 374 -1.68 0.41 -23.26
N ASN A 375 -2.62 1.30 -23.51
CA ASN A 375 -4.05 1.07 -23.35
C ASN A 375 -4.82 1.60 -24.55
N SER A 376 -6.03 1.11 -24.76
CA SER A 376 -6.89 1.47 -25.89
C SER A 376 -7.93 2.53 -25.55
N THR A 377 -7.82 3.23 -24.39
CA THR A 377 -8.76 4.29 -24.03
C THR A 377 -8.64 5.47 -24.99
N GLU A 378 -9.77 6.17 -25.19
CA GLU A 378 -9.82 7.41 -25.97
C GLU A 378 -9.63 8.65 -25.10
N TYR A 379 -9.70 8.51 -23.76
CA TYR A 379 -9.56 9.62 -22.82
C TYR A 379 -8.21 10.31 -22.91
N HIS A 380 -8.25 11.61 -22.94
CA HIS A 380 -7.09 12.50 -23.04
C HIS A 380 -7.13 13.65 -22.00
N PRO A 381 -6.03 14.41 -21.79
CA PRO A 381 -4.78 14.43 -22.58
C PRO A 381 -4.06 13.08 -22.57
N LYS A 382 -3.68 12.61 -23.77
CA LYS A 382 -2.98 11.34 -23.99
C LYS A 382 -1.71 11.60 -24.79
N SER A 383 -0.68 10.77 -24.63
CA SER A 383 0.62 10.94 -25.33
C SER A 383 1.39 12.22 -24.94
N LYS A 384 1.06 12.84 -23.82
CA LYS A 384 1.66 14.11 -23.36
C LYS A 384 2.78 13.94 -22.33
N LEU A 385 2.90 12.74 -21.71
CA LEU A 385 3.81 12.50 -20.58
C LEU A 385 4.85 11.40 -20.85
N ILE A 386 5.01 10.96 -22.09
CA ILE A 386 5.78 9.75 -22.45
C ILE A 386 7.27 9.93 -22.20
N THR A 387 7.85 11.00 -22.72
CA THR A 387 9.30 11.27 -22.59
C THR A 387 9.56 12.34 -21.54
N HIS A 388 10.81 12.43 -21.08
CA HIS A 388 11.24 13.53 -20.20
C HIS A 388 10.95 14.90 -20.85
N ALA A 389 11.25 15.06 -22.15
CA ALA A 389 11.00 16.31 -22.87
C ALA A 389 9.49 16.66 -22.95
N ASP A 390 8.63 15.65 -23.12
CA ASP A 390 7.17 15.85 -23.10
C ASP A 390 6.71 16.30 -21.73
N ARG A 391 7.15 15.65 -20.65
CA ARG A 391 6.81 16.01 -19.27
C ARG A 391 7.31 17.41 -18.91
N VAL A 392 8.54 17.76 -19.27
CA VAL A 392 9.08 19.12 -19.04
C VAL A 392 8.21 20.17 -19.72
N ARG A 393 7.85 19.97 -21.00
CA ARG A 393 6.98 20.91 -21.74
C ARG A 393 5.60 21.04 -21.09
N GLU A 394 4.97 19.91 -20.78
CA GLU A 394 3.61 19.89 -20.26
C GLU A 394 3.54 20.42 -18.84
N PHE A 395 4.44 20.00 -17.96
CA PHE A 395 4.48 20.45 -16.56
C PHE A 395 4.88 21.93 -16.41
N SER A 396 5.76 22.45 -17.29
CA SER A 396 6.05 23.89 -17.34
C SER A 396 4.78 24.69 -17.67
N MET A 397 4.07 24.28 -18.69
CA MET A 397 2.82 24.93 -19.12
C MET A 397 1.75 24.85 -18.02
N LEU A 398 1.56 23.71 -17.37
CA LEU A 398 0.61 23.57 -16.24
C LEU A 398 0.97 24.50 -15.08
N ASN A 399 2.26 24.63 -14.77
CA ASN A 399 2.73 25.53 -13.72
C ASN A 399 2.45 27.00 -14.10
N GLU A 400 2.68 27.38 -15.36
CA GLU A 400 2.46 28.74 -15.87
C GLU A 400 0.97 29.13 -15.80
N ILE A 401 0.04 28.22 -16.06
CA ILE A 401 -1.40 28.50 -15.96
C ILE A 401 -1.94 28.37 -14.52
N GLY A 402 -1.14 27.92 -13.57
CA GLY A 402 -1.49 27.89 -12.14
C GLY A 402 -2.07 26.57 -11.66
N ILE A 403 -1.89 25.46 -12.39
CA ILE A 403 -2.28 24.13 -11.95
C ILE A 403 -1.31 23.65 -10.85
N SER A 404 -1.85 22.99 -9.82
CA SER A 404 -1.07 22.58 -8.64
C SER A 404 -0.74 21.09 -8.61
N GLY A 405 -1.34 20.28 -9.47
CA GLY A 405 -1.04 18.85 -9.52
C GLY A 405 -1.79 18.12 -10.63
N VAL A 406 -1.44 16.86 -10.80
CA VAL A 406 -2.00 16.00 -11.83
C VAL A 406 -2.44 14.64 -11.26
N LYS A 407 -3.63 14.19 -11.68
CA LYS A 407 -4.08 12.81 -11.62
C LYS A 407 -3.60 12.13 -12.89
N VAL A 408 -2.73 11.12 -12.79
CA VAL A 408 -2.22 10.36 -13.93
C VAL A 408 -2.75 8.95 -13.87
N ASP A 409 -3.40 8.52 -14.96
CA ASP A 409 -4.20 7.29 -14.98
C ASP A 409 -3.74 6.26 -16.00
N PHE A 410 -4.17 4.99 -15.82
CA PHE A 410 -4.03 3.89 -16.77
C PHE A 410 -2.61 3.44 -17.08
N PHE A 411 -1.82 3.16 -16.04
CA PHE A 411 -0.47 2.62 -16.21
C PHE A 411 -0.47 1.15 -16.66
N GLY A 412 0.64 0.73 -17.27
CA GLY A 412 0.75 -0.56 -17.96
C GLY A 412 1.27 -1.73 -17.11
N GLY A 413 1.37 -1.60 -15.79
CA GLY A 413 1.81 -2.69 -14.90
C GLY A 413 3.13 -2.43 -14.17
N ASP A 414 3.87 -3.51 -13.84
CA ASP A 414 4.95 -3.51 -12.85
C ASP A 414 6.34 -3.90 -13.41
N GLY A 415 6.49 -4.06 -14.71
CA GLY A 415 7.81 -4.34 -15.31
C GLY A 415 8.83 -3.25 -14.99
N GLN A 416 10.12 -3.60 -15.02
CA GLN A 416 11.20 -2.68 -14.61
C GLN A 416 11.12 -1.33 -15.34
N SER A 417 10.88 -1.34 -16.65
CA SER A 417 10.75 -0.12 -17.46
C SER A 417 9.52 0.72 -17.09
N MET A 418 8.43 0.09 -16.68
CA MET A 418 7.25 0.81 -16.20
C MET A 418 7.51 1.42 -14.82
N ILE A 419 8.19 0.69 -13.93
CA ILE A 419 8.62 1.24 -12.64
C ILE A 419 9.55 2.45 -12.83
N ALA A 420 10.49 2.38 -13.76
CA ALA A 420 11.34 3.52 -14.10
C ALA A 420 10.52 4.74 -14.57
N TYR A 421 9.50 4.51 -15.38
CA TYR A 421 8.58 5.56 -15.84
C TYR A 421 7.82 6.24 -14.68
N TYR A 422 7.36 5.48 -13.68
CA TYR A 422 6.76 6.06 -12.46
C TYR A 422 7.75 6.99 -11.75
N HIS A 423 8.99 6.55 -11.54
CA HIS A 423 10.02 7.36 -10.88
C HIS A 423 10.33 8.64 -11.65
N ASP A 424 10.46 8.55 -12.97
CA ASP A 424 10.70 9.70 -13.83
C ASP A 424 9.55 10.71 -13.73
N MET A 425 8.30 10.23 -13.77
CA MET A 425 7.11 11.06 -13.61
C MET A 425 7.11 11.83 -12.29
N LEU A 426 7.35 11.13 -11.17
CA LEU A 426 7.37 11.71 -9.84
C LEU A 426 8.50 12.75 -9.68
N LYS A 427 9.67 12.45 -10.22
CA LYS A 427 10.83 13.33 -10.19
C LYS A 427 10.59 14.60 -11.02
N ASP A 428 10.12 14.44 -12.26
CA ASP A 428 9.87 15.57 -13.15
C ASP A 428 8.75 16.47 -12.60
N ALA A 429 7.65 15.90 -12.13
CA ALA A 429 6.58 16.66 -11.49
C ALA A 429 7.06 17.43 -10.26
N GLY A 430 7.91 16.81 -9.44
CA GLY A 430 8.51 17.47 -8.26
C GLY A 430 9.36 18.70 -8.63
N ALA A 431 10.10 18.63 -9.75
CA ALA A 431 10.90 19.75 -10.26
C ALA A 431 10.03 20.95 -10.67
N PHE A 432 8.81 20.71 -11.13
CA PHE A 432 7.80 21.73 -11.47
C PHE A 432 6.82 22.03 -10.35
N LYS A 433 7.08 21.55 -9.12
CA LYS A 433 6.23 21.77 -7.94
C LYS A 433 4.78 21.28 -8.13
N LEU A 434 4.58 20.19 -8.86
CA LEU A 434 3.30 19.57 -9.08
C LEU A 434 3.09 18.38 -8.13
N LEU A 435 1.90 18.33 -7.55
CA LEU A 435 1.41 17.18 -6.80
C LEU A 435 1.00 16.06 -7.74
N ILE A 436 1.21 14.82 -7.32
CA ILE A 436 0.84 13.64 -8.11
C ILE A 436 -0.18 12.80 -7.36
N ASN A 437 -1.21 12.40 -8.10
CA ASN A 437 -2.13 11.32 -7.79
C ASN A 437 -2.06 10.28 -8.91
N LEU A 438 -1.88 9.00 -8.58
CA LEU A 438 -1.79 7.91 -9.57
C LEU A 438 -3.06 7.06 -9.49
N HIS A 439 -3.71 6.85 -10.65
CA HIS A 439 -4.86 5.96 -10.81
C HIS A 439 -4.54 4.87 -11.83
N GLY A 440 -5.34 3.78 -11.86
CA GLY A 440 -5.03 2.64 -12.71
C GLY A 440 -3.57 2.20 -12.58
N ALA A 441 -3.04 2.12 -11.38
CA ALA A 441 -1.61 2.20 -11.11
C ALA A 441 -1.13 1.10 -10.14
N THR A 442 0.18 0.94 -10.04
CA THR A 442 0.84 0.09 -9.05
C THR A 442 0.81 0.70 -7.65
N LEU A 443 1.19 -0.11 -6.64
CA LEU A 443 1.37 0.35 -5.26
C LEU A 443 2.58 1.28 -5.11
N PRO A 444 2.53 2.28 -4.23
CA PRO A 444 3.65 3.20 -3.96
C PRO A 444 4.89 2.53 -3.33
N ARG A 445 4.71 1.49 -2.53
CA ARG A 445 5.81 0.77 -1.87
C ARG A 445 6.80 1.69 -1.13
N GLY A 446 6.25 2.72 -0.45
CA GLY A 446 7.03 3.71 0.30
C GLY A 446 7.53 4.90 -0.52
N TRP A 447 7.20 5.01 -1.82
CA TRP A 447 7.61 6.13 -2.68
C TRP A 447 7.13 7.49 -2.16
N GLN A 448 6.02 7.55 -1.41
CA GLN A 448 5.54 8.78 -0.77
C GLN A 448 6.54 9.38 0.25
N ARG A 449 7.54 8.61 0.72
CA ARG A 449 8.67 9.13 1.48
C ARG A 449 9.76 9.67 0.57
N THR A 450 10.08 8.96 -0.51
CA THR A 450 11.13 9.34 -1.47
C THR A 450 10.70 10.51 -2.34
N TYR A 451 9.44 10.54 -2.72
CA TYR A 451 8.79 11.57 -3.52
C TYR A 451 7.58 12.14 -2.76
N PRO A 452 7.78 13.10 -1.84
CA PRO A 452 6.69 13.63 -1.03
C PRO A 452 5.56 14.29 -1.82
N ASN A 453 5.79 14.67 -3.07
CA ASN A 453 4.80 15.16 -4.02
C ASN A 453 3.83 14.06 -4.54
N LEU A 454 4.13 12.78 -4.33
CA LEU A 454 3.17 11.69 -4.48
C LEU A 454 2.23 11.68 -3.28
N LEU A 455 1.06 12.30 -3.40
CA LEU A 455 0.12 12.42 -2.29
C LEU A 455 -0.82 11.24 -2.15
N THR A 456 -1.15 10.58 -3.25
CA THR A 456 -2.03 9.41 -3.20
C THR A 456 -1.88 8.52 -4.43
N THR A 457 -2.37 7.30 -4.31
CA THR A 457 -2.45 6.32 -5.39
C THR A 457 -3.71 5.51 -5.20
N GLU A 458 -4.49 5.29 -6.24
CA GLU A 458 -5.67 4.44 -6.19
C GLU A 458 -5.28 2.99 -5.84
N ALA A 459 -4.89 2.18 -6.80
CA ALA A 459 -4.50 0.77 -6.63
C ALA A 459 -5.46 0.01 -5.68
N VAL A 460 -6.76 0.22 -5.86
CA VAL A 460 -7.86 -0.37 -5.08
C VAL A 460 -9.15 -0.32 -5.92
N LYS A 461 -10.03 -1.28 -5.76
CA LYS A 461 -11.38 -1.16 -6.30
C LYS A 461 -12.15 -0.13 -5.47
N GLY A 462 -12.05 1.13 -5.89
CA GLY A 462 -12.53 2.31 -5.17
C GLY A 462 -14.02 2.61 -5.36
N TYR A 463 -14.42 3.82 -4.94
CA TYR A 463 -15.82 4.25 -4.99
C TYR A 463 -16.33 4.41 -6.43
N GLU A 464 -15.48 4.69 -7.39
CA GLU A 464 -15.83 4.77 -8.81
C GLU A 464 -16.59 3.51 -9.26
N TYR A 465 -16.07 2.32 -8.92
CA TYR A 465 -16.68 1.04 -9.25
C TYR A 465 -18.05 0.84 -8.58
N ILE A 466 -18.23 1.35 -7.37
CA ILE A 466 -19.52 1.32 -6.66
C ILE A 466 -20.59 2.07 -7.46
N THR A 467 -20.20 3.12 -8.19
CA THR A 467 -21.14 3.92 -9.00
C THR A 467 -21.52 3.27 -10.34
N PHE A 468 -20.80 2.22 -10.75
CA PHE A 468 -21.08 1.53 -12.02
C PHE A 468 -21.90 0.25 -11.86
N PHE A 469 -21.66 -0.54 -10.79
CA PHE A 469 -22.15 -1.89 -10.69
C PHE A 469 -22.75 -2.19 -9.31
N GLN A 470 -23.98 -2.74 -9.31
CA GLN A 470 -24.71 -3.07 -8.08
C GLN A 470 -24.01 -4.15 -7.26
N ASP A 471 -23.46 -5.18 -7.89
CA ASP A 471 -22.72 -6.26 -7.23
C ASP A 471 -21.47 -5.75 -6.49
N ILE A 472 -20.81 -4.73 -7.03
CA ILE A 472 -19.69 -4.07 -6.35
C ILE A 472 -20.18 -3.25 -5.16
N ALA A 473 -21.27 -2.51 -5.31
CA ALA A 473 -21.91 -1.78 -4.21
C ALA A 473 -22.35 -2.74 -3.09
N ASP A 474 -22.80 -3.94 -3.44
CA ASP A 474 -23.20 -4.98 -2.49
C ASP A 474 -22.01 -5.53 -1.67
N LEU A 475 -20.81 -5.51 -2.20
CA LEU A 475 -19.57 -5.94 -1.53
C LEU A 475 -18.88 -4.82 -0.75
N ALA A 476 -19.24 -3.56 -0.97
CA ALA A 476 -18.59 -2.40 -0.39
C ALA A 476 -18.42 -2.46 1.15
N PRO A 477 -19.40 -2.90 1.96
CA PRO A 477 -19.23 -2.94 3.40
C PRO A 477 -18.05 -3.80 3.87
N THR A 478 -17.94 -5.01 3.34
CA THR A 478 -16.85 -5.95 3.69
C THR A 478 -15.53 -5.53 3.06
N HIS A 479 -15.57 -4.99 1.82
CA HIS A 479 -14.39 -4.48 1.13
C HIS A 479 -13.77 -3.29 1.88
N CYS A 480 -14.56 -2.30 2.29
CA CYS A 480 -14.06 -1.19 3.11
C CYS A 480 -13.46 -1.67 4.44
N ALA A 481 -14.03 -2.72 5.05
CA ALA A 481 -13.57 -3.24 6.34
C ALA A 481 -12.27 -4.07 6.27
N ILE A 482 -11.80 -4.50 5.08
CA ILE A 482 -10.47 -5.16 4.94
C ILE A 482 -9.35 -4.14 4.69
N LEU A 483 -9.61 -3.03 4.00
CA LEU A 483 -8.58 -2.13 3.48
C LEU A 483 -7.62 -1.58 4.55
N PRO A 484 -8.04 -1.17 5.77
CA PRO A 484 -7.13 -0.71 6.83
C PRO A 484 -6.16 -1.77 7.34
N PHE A 485 -6.40 -3.05 7.08
CA PHE A 485 -5.55 -4.17 7.48
C PHE A 485 -4.63 -4.68 6.37
N ALA A 486 -4.84 -4.24 5.13
CA ALA A 486 -4.14 -4.70 3.95
C ALA A 486 -3.70 -3.50 3.09
N ARG A 487 -4.44 -3.15 2.02
CA ARG A 487 -4.06 -2.13 1.03
C ARG A 487 -3.62 -0.80 1.66
N ASN A 488 -4.31 -0.33 2.68
CA ASN A 488 -4.10 0.99 3.28
C ASN A 488 -3.27 0.96 4.57
N VAL A 489 -2.52 -0.13 4.83
CA VAL A 489 -1.63 -0.19 6.00
C VAL A 489 -0.44 0.74 5.86
N PHE A 490 0.25 0.72 4.72
CA PHE A 490 1.51 1.45 4.54
C PHE A 490 1.39 2.65 3.63
N ASP A 491 0.68 2.47 2.53
CA ASP A 491 0.67 3.40 1.42
C ASP A 491 -0.64 4.20 1.37
N PRO A 492 -0.61 5.47 0.94
CA PRO A 492 -1.80 6.27 0.73
C PRO A 492 -2.71 5.61 -0.31
N MET A 493 -4.02 5.78 -0.16
CA MET A 493 -5.02 5.15 -0.99
C MET A 493 -6.12 6.15 -1.36
N ASP A 494 -6.25 6.43 -2.65
CA ASP A 494 -7.35 7.23 -3.17
C ASP A 494 -8.57 6.34 -3.42
N PHE A 495 -9.31 6.08 -2.37
CA PHE A 495 -10.57 5.31 -2.44
C PHE A 495 -11.70 6.13 -3.09
N THR A 496 -11.49 7.43 -3.26
CA THR A 496 -12.49 8.40 -3.74
C THR A 496 -13.78 8.39 -2.91
N PRO A 497 -13.68 8.51 -1.54
CA PRO A 497 -14.81 8.24 -0.68
C PRO A 497 -15.89 9.30 -0.81
N MET A 498 -16.92 9.06 -0.57
CA MET A 498 -18.17 9.02 0.16
C MET A 498 -19.28 9.70 -0.66
N VAL A 499 -20.42 9.03 -0.70
CA VAL A 499 -21.70 9.63 -1.09
C VAL A 499 -22.66 9.49 0.09
N LEU A 500 -23.22 10.60 0.56
CA LEU A 500 -24.14 10.64 1.70
C LEU A 500 -25.60 10.57 1.26
N ASP A 501 -25.91 11.11 0.08
CA ASP A 501 -27.24 11.08 -0.52
C ASP A 501 -27.45 9.79 -1.35
N SER A 502 -27.72 9.87 -2.60
CA SER A 502 -28.01 8.76 -3.50
C SER A 502 -26.99 8.64 -4.63
N ILE A 503 -26.78 7.42 -5.08
CA ILE A 503 -26.00 7.13 -6.28
C ILE A 503 -26.98 6.80 -7.41
N PRO A 504 -26.89 7.43 -8.58
CA PRO A 504 -27.77 7.14 -9.71
C PRO A 504 -27.75 5.65 -10.07
N ASN A 505 -28.93 5.02 -10.14
CA ASN A 505 -29.13 3.60 -10.51
C ASN A 505 -28.49 2.55 -9.60
N ILE A 506 -27.95 2.93 -8.44
CA ILE A 506 -27.33 2.03 -7.47
C ILE A 506 -28.02 2.15 -6.11
N THR A 507 -28.38 1.01 -5.54
CA THR A 507 -28.83 0.93 -4.15
C THR A 507 -27.65 0.66 -3.24
N ARG A 508 -27.22 1.70 -2.52
CA ARG A 508 -26.09 1.60 -1.59
C ARG A 508 -26.46 0.73 -0.39
N LYS A 509 -25.56 -0.21 -0.02
CA LYS A 509 -25.71 -1.06 1.19
C LYS A 509 -25.22 -0.37 2.45
N THR A 510 -24.21 0.47 2.34
CA THR A 510 -23.64 1.23 3.45
C THR A 510 -24.60 2.34 3.88
N THR A 511 -24.62 2.63 5.18
CA THR A 511 -25.40 3.74 5.70
C THR A 511 -24.68 5.09 5.54
N PRO A 512 -25.36 6.24 5.64
CA PRO A 512 -24.69 7.54 5.60
C PRO A 512 -23.59 7.71 6.66
N ALA A 513 -23.77 7.16 7.87
CA ALA A 513 -22.73 7.24 8.91
C ALA A 513 -21.54 6.33 8.63
N PHE A 514 -21.72 5.22 7.91
CA PHE A 514 -20.61 4.43 7.39
C PHE A 514 -19.76 5.26 6.41
N GLU A 515 -20.42 5.89 5.45
CA GLU A 515 -19.77 6.76 4.45
C GLU A 515 -19.02 7.92 5.11
N LEU A 516 -19.63 8.58 6.09
CA LEU A 516 -19.03 9.69 6.83
C LEU A 516 -17.74 9.30 7.57
N ALA A 517 -17.58 8.03 7.93
CA ALA A 517 -16.39 7.54 8.61
C ALA A 517 -15.20 7.31 7.65
N LEU A 518 -15.45 7.06 6.35
CA LEU A 518 -14.42 6.66 5.38
C LEU A 518 -13.29 7.69 5.22
N PRO A 519 -13.54 9.01 5.13
CA PRO A 519 -12.49 10.01 4.95
C PRO A 519 -11.45 10.06 6.09
N VAL A 520 -11.84 9.68 7.30
CA VAL A 520 -10.92 9.57 8.43
C VAL A 520 -10.30 8.18 8.52
N LEU A 521 -11.07 7.15 8.17
CA LEU A 521 -10.60 5.76 8.22
C LEU A 521 -9.46 5.52 7.25
N PHE A 522 -9.60 5.98 5.99
CA PHE A 522 -8.63 5.78 4.93
C PHE A 522 -7.55 6.86 4.93
N LEU A 523 -6.31 6.41 4.76
CA LEU A 523 -5.15 7.29 4.66
C LEU A 523 -4.94 7.69 3.20
N SER A 524 -5.03 8.97 2.92
CA SER A 524 -4.73 9.57 1.63
C SER A 524 -4.22 11.00 1.82
N GLY A 525 -3.21 11.39 1.10
CA GLY A 525 -2.72 12.78 1.15
C GLY A 525 -3.62 13.75 0.39
N ILE A 526 -4.28 13.30 -0.68
CA ILE A 526 -5.42 13.96 -1.31
C ILE A 526 -6.57 12.96 -1.30
N GLN A 527 -7.75 13.42 -0.84
CA GLN A 527 -8.98 12.66 -0.93
C GLN A 527 -9.95 13.34 -1.88
N HIS A 528 -10.32 12.69 -2.97
CA HIS A 528 -11.33 13.17 -3.90
C HIS A 528 -12.70 12.73 -3.38
N MET A 529 -13.53 13.70 -2.98
CA MET A 529 -14.87 13.42 -2.44
C MET A 529 -15.86 13.20 -3.58
N ALA A 530 -16.59 12.10 -3.48
CA ALA A 530 -17.57 11.70 -4.48
C ALA A 530 -18.89 12.47 -4.37
N GLU A 531 -19.23 13.02 -3.18
CA GLU A 531 -20.48 13.76 -2.97
C GLU A 531 -20.50 15.08 -3.74
N ILE A 532 -21.62 15.36 -4.38
CA ILE A 532 -21.87 16.57 -5.17
C ILE A 532 -22.57 17.66 -4.33
N PRO A 533 -22.54 18.94 -4.76
CA PRO A 533 -23.17 20.04 -4.02
C PRO A 533 -24.61 19.79 -3.63
N GLU A 534 -25.42 19.19 -4.52
CA GLU A 534 -26.83 18.90 -4.31
C GLU A 534 -27.09 17.89 -3.20
N GLY A 535 -26.25 16.85 -3.11
CA GLY A 535 -26.33 15.86 -2.03
C GLY A 535 -25.84 16.45 -0.71
N MET A 536 -24.74 17.20 -0.74
CA MET A 536 -24.21 17.88 0.45
C MET A 536 -25.21 18.89 1.05
N ALA A 537 -25.96 19.61 0.22
CA ALA A 537 -26.95 20.58 0.66
C ALA A 537 -28.12 19.95 1.45
N LYS A 538 -28.34 18.64 1.32
CA LYS A 538 -29.36 17.90 2.07
C LYS A 538 -28.88 17.47 3.46
N MET A 539 -27.60 17.58 3.74
CA MET A 539 -27.03 17.10 5.00
C MET A 539 -27.27 18.09 6.14
N PRO A 540 -27.42 17.57 7.39
CA PRO A 540 -27.47 18.41 8.56
C PRO A 540 -26.22 19.30 8.69
N ALA A 541 -26.38 20.53 9.15
CA ALA A 541 -25.28 21.49 9.27
C ALA A 541 -24.07 20.93 10.03
N TYR A 542 -24.29 20.19 11.11
CA TYR A 542 -23.21 19.59 11.91
C TYR A 542 -22.43 18.50 11.15
N VAL A 543 -23.02 17.83 10.16
CA VAL A 543 -22.32 16.88 9.26
C VAL A 543 -21.45 17.66 8.28
N VAL A 544 -22.00 18.72 7.68
CA VAL A 544 -21.26 19.60 6.77
C VAL A 544 -20.09 20.26 7.49
N ASP A 545 -20.30 20.77 8.71
CA ASP A 545 -19.25 21.41 9.51
C ASP A 545 -18.16 20.41 9.92
N TYR A 546 -18.52 19.17 10.22
CA TYR A 546 -17.54 18.10 10.47
C TYR A 546 -16.66 17.86 9.23
N LEU A 547 -17.26 17.75 8.03
CA LEU A 547 -16.57 17.51 6.77
C LEU A 547 -15.67 18.66 6.31
N LYS A 548 -16.00 19.91 6.66
CA LYS A 548 -15.16 21.09 6.41
C LYS A 548 -13.83 21.05 7.17
N ASP A 549 -13.78 20.29 8.25
CA ASP A 549 -12.72 20.36 9.26
C ASP A 549 -11.89 19.05 9.38
N ILE A 550 -12.15 18.06 8.49
CA ILE A 550 -11.43 16.78 8.49
C ILE A 550 -10.00 16.97 7.99
N PRO A 551 -8.99 16.59 8.80
CA PRO A 551 -7.61 16.52 8.33
C PRO A 551 -7.38 15.36 7.37
N THR A 552 -6.41 15.49 6.47
CA THR A 552 -5.92 14.41 5.57
C THR A 552 -4.50 13.96 5.90
N ASN A 553 -3.90 14.55 6.93
CA ASN A 553 -2.61 14.12 7.50
C ASN A 553 -2.72 14.03 9.02
N TRP A 554 -2.04 13.05 9.60
CA TRP A 554 -2.23 12.72 11.01
C TRP A 554 -0.91 12.75 11.78
N ASP A 555 -0.95 13.27 13.00
CA ASP A 555 0.22 13.30 13.88
C ASP A 555 0.45 11.93 14.51
N ASP A 556 -0.65 11.17 14.80
CA ASP A 556 -0.61 9.81 15.31
C ASP A 556 -1.88 9.04 14.93
N SER A 557 -1.80 7.72 14.95
CA SER A 557 -2.94 6.82 14.71
C SER A 557 -2.89 5.63 15.66
N LYS A 558 -4.06 5.20 16.12
CA LYS A 558 -4.23 4.03 16.99
C LYS A 558 -5.29 3.09 16.44
N PHE A 559 -4.98 1.81 16.43
CA PHE A 559 -5.97 0.77 16.26
C PHE A 559 -6.70 0.56 17.59
N ILE A 560 -8.02 0.61 17.56
CA ILE A 560 -8.86 0.38 18.75
C ILE A 560 -9.33 -1.07 18.76
N GLU A 561 -10.10 -1.46 17.76
CA GLU A 561 -10.67 -2.80 17.64
C GLU A 561 -11.00 -3.11 16.19
N GLY A 562 -11.10 -4.40 15.84
CA GLY A 562 -11.54 -4.80 14.50
C GLY A 562 -11.14 -6.21 14.13
N TYR A 563 -11.68 -6.66 12.98
CA TYR A 563 -11.33 -7.91 12.33
C TYR A 563 -11.44 -7.73 10.80
N PRO A 564 -10.44 -8.15 10.03
CA PRO A 564 -10.37 -7.94 8.58
C PRO A 564 -11.62 -8.42 7.84
N GLY A 565 -12.26 -7.50 7.09
CA GLY A 565 -13.49 -7.75 6.34
C GLY A 565 -14.79 -7.77 7.17
N LYS A 566 -14.70 -7.57 8.49
CA LYS A 566 -15.88 -7.59 9.37
C LYS A 566 -16.20 -6.20 9.92
N TYR A 567 -15.28 -5.59 10.63
CA TYR A 567 -15.44 -4.25 11.19
C TYR A 567 -14.07 -3.69 11.57
N VAL A 568 -14.01 -2.39 11.72
CA VAL A 568 -12.78 -1.72 12.17
C VAL A 568 -13.09 -0.42 12.89
N VAL A 569 -12.37 -0.15 13.97
CA VAL A 569 -12.37 1.11 14.72
C VAL A 569 -10.94 1.63 14.82
N MET A 570 -10.74 2.85 14.36
CA MET A 570 -9.45 3.55 14.37
C MET A 570 -9.60 4.90 15.05
N ALA A 571 -8.54 5.35 15.71
CA ALA A 571 -8.40 6.72 16.20
C ALA A 571 -7.23 7.41 15.49
N ARG A 572 -7.43 8.64 15.04
CA ARG A 572 -6.42 9.45 14.39
C ARG A 572 -6.30 10.80 15.07
N LYS A 573 -5.09 11.24 15.32
CA LYS A 573 -4.79 12.49 16.03
C LYS A 573 -4.32 13.55 15.06
N LYS A 574 -4.88 14.74 15.20
CA LYS A 574 -4.36 15.96 14.60
C LYS A 574 -4.28 17.05 15.67
N ASP A 575 -3.10 17.59 15.87
CA ASP A 575 -2.81 18.50 16.98
C ASP A 575 -3.27 17.89 18.32
N ASN A 576 -4.22 18.49 19.03
CA ASN A 576 -4.76 17.94 20.27
C ASN A 576 -6.11 17.24 20.13
N ILE A 577 -6.61 17.08 18.90
CA ILE A 577 -7.93 16.51 18.62
C ILE A 577 -7.78 15.07 18.14
N TRP A 578 -8.58 14.18 18.70
CA TRP A 578 -8.73 12.82 18.21
C TRP A 578 -10.02 12.68 17.41
N HIS A 579 -9.89 12.09 16.24
CA HIS A 579 -10.99 11.62 15.40
C HIS A 579 -11.05 10.09 15.53
N ILE A 580 -12.11 9.59 16.17
CA ILE A 580 -12.31 8.13 16.34
C ILE A 580 -13.44 7.74 15.41
N VAL A 581 -13.18 6.78 14.54
CA VAL A 581 -14.15 6.34 13.54
C VAL A 581 -14.26 4.83 13.52
N GLY A 582 -15.44 4.34 13.19
CA GLY A 582 -15.66 2.91 13.01
C GLY A 582 -16.67 2.62 11.93
N ILE A 583 -16.47 1.48 11.26
CA ILE A 583 -17.39 0.92 10.27
C ILE A 583 -17.67 -0.55 10.57
N ASN A 584 -18.88 -0.99 10.24
CA ASN A 584 -19.35 -2.37 10.37
C ASN A 584 -19.64 -2.95 8.98
N GLY A 585 -18.82 -3.90 8.52
CA GLY A 585 -19.03 -4.62 7.27
C GLY A 585 -20.06 -5.75 7.35
N GLU A 586 -20.52 -6.12 8.58
CA GLU A 586 -21.47 -7.22 8.80
C GLU A 586 -22.93 -6.71 8.74
N ASN A 587 -23.86 -7.60 8.38
CA ASN A 587 -25.28 -7.28 8.33
C ASN A 587 -26.01 -7.41 9.68
N THR A 588 -25.27 -7.46 10.77
CA THR A 588 -25.75 -7.49 12.15
C THR A 588 -25.20 -6.33 12.95
N ALA A 589 -26.01 -5.76 13.84
CA ALA A 589 -25.56 -4.67 14.69
C ALA A 589 -24.44 -5.13 15.62
N LYS A 590 -23.52 -4.21 15.94
CA LYS A 590 -22.37 -4.47 16.81
C LYS A 590 -22.18 -3.35 17.83
N THR A 591 -22.12 -3.71 19.12
CA THR A 591 -21.79 -2.77 20.20
C THR A 591 -20.31 -2.89 20.54
N ILE A 592 -19.63 -1.75 20.61
CA ILE A 592 -18.20 -1.64 20.88
C ILE A 592 -17.98 -0.71 22.06
N GLU A 593 -17.06 -1.10 22.95
CA GLU A 593 -16.62 -0.30 24.07
C GLU A 593 -15.22 0.26 23.77
N ILE A 594 -15.09 1.57 23.68
CA ILE A 594 -13.87 2.28 23.31
C ILE A 594 -13.24 2.84 24.58
N ASP A 595 -12.01 2.41 24.90
CA ASP A 595 -11.20 3.01 25.96
C ASP A 595 -10.69 4.39 25.49
N LEU A 596 -11.10 5.46 26.17
CA LEU A 596 -10.70 6.84 25.90
C LEU A 596 -9.52 7.31 26.77
N SER A 597 -8.81 6.42 27.45
CA SER A 597 -7.69 6.78 28.35
C SER A 597 -6.58 7.57 27.67
N PHE A 598 -6.41 7.38 26.36
CA PHE A 598 -5.41 8.08 25.55
C PHE A 598 -5.82 9.51 25.11
N VAL A 599 -7.10 9.89 25.31
CA VAL A 599 -7.62 11.21 24.94
C VAL A 599 -7.32 12.21 26.06
N THR A 600 -6.85 13.39 25.69
CA THR A 600 -6.55 14.47 26.64
C THR A 600 -7.71 15.43 26.83
N ASN A 601 -8.47 15.70 25.77
CA ASN A 601 -9.64 16.57 25.82
C ASN A 601 -10.78 15.94 26.65
N THR A 602 -11.62 16.76 27.24
CA THR A 602 -12.68 16.31 28.14
C THR A 602 -14.08 16.34 27.52
N VAL A 603 -14.24 17.06 26.43
CA VAL A 603 -15.53 17.27 25.75
C VAL A 603 -15.35 17.14 24.24
N GLY A 604 -16.29 16.50 23.59
CA GLY A 604 -16.38 16.34 22.15
C GLY A 604 -17.82 16.01 21.73
N PHE A 605 -17.94 15.46 20.53
CA PHE A 605 -19.22 14.96 20.04
C PHE A 605 -19.02 13.67 19.22
N SER A 606 -20.10 12.92 19.09
CA SER A 606 -20.20 11.82 18.13
C SER A 606 -21.28 12.14 17.08
N ILE A 607 -21.07 11.67 15.84
CA ILE A 607 -22.11 11.59 14.82
C ILE A 607 -22.34 10.11 14.55
N THR A 608 -23.56 9.68 14.79
CA THR A 608 -24.07 8.33 14.56
C THR A 608 -25.34 8.42 13.72
N GLU A 609 -26.12 7.37 13.64
CA GLU A 609 -27.41 7.38 12.99
C GLU A 609 -28.49 6.65 13.78
N ASN A 610 -29.71 7.12 13.69
CA ASN A 610 -30.90 6.46 14.15
C ASN A 610 -31.89 6.24 12.98
N ASP A 611 -33.15 5.92 13.26
CA ASP A 611 -34.14 5.65 12.21
C ASP A 611 -34.61 6.92 11.46
N LYS A 612 -34.24 8.11 11.96
CA LYS A 612 -34.52 9.41 11.33
C LYS A 612 -33.33 9.99 10.56
N GLY A 613 -32.21 9.27 10.48
CA GLY A 613 -30.98 9.71 9.82
C GLY A 613 -29.86 10.02 10.81
N PHE A 614 -28.98 10.96 10.46
CA PHE A 614 -27.87 11.36 11.31
C PHE A 614 -28.32 11.89 12.68
N GLN A 615 -27.53 11.59 13.70
CA GLN A 615 -27.71 12.07 15.06
C GLN A 615 -26.37 12.52 15.64
N GLN A 616 -26.31 13.74 16.15
CA GLN A 616 -25.17 14.25 16.90
C GLN A 616 -25.44 14.15 18.40
N LEU A 617 -24.48 13.60 19.16
CA LEU A 617 -24.55 13.45 20.61
C LEU A 617 -23.28 14.01 21.25
N PRO A 618 -23.40 14.67 22.42
CA PRO A 618 -22.23 15.10 23.17
C PRO A 618 -21.44 13.88 23.68
N VAL A 619 -20.12 13.99 23.67
CA VAL A 619 -19.20 13.01 24.27
C VAL A 619 -18.39 13.71 25.34
N SER A 620 -18.44 13.20 26.57
CA SER A 620 -17.55 13.62 27.63
C SER A 620 -16.49 12.52 27.86
N LYS A 621 -15.29 12.92 28.25
CA LYS A 621 -14.23 11.96 28.61
C LYS A 621 -14.70 11.19 29.85
N THR A 622 -15.21 10.02 29.61
CA THR A 622 -15.31 8.93 30.57
C THR A 622 -14.19 7.94 30.27
N ASN A 623 -13.91 6.98 31.15
CA ASN A 623 -12.90 5.97 30.85
C ASN A 623 -13.28 5.13 29.62
N LYS A 624 -14.56 5.09 29.26
CA LYS A 624 -15.10 4.26 28.18
C LYS A 624 -16.26 4.95 27.47
N LEU A 625 -16.30 4.80 26.15
CA LEU A 625 -17.40 5.21 25.28
C LEU A 625 -18.03 3.97 24.64
N THR A 626 -19.32 3.76 24.86
CA THR A 626 -20.07 2.68 24.19
C THR A 626 -20.74 3.21 22.93
N VAL A 627 -20.48 2.56 21.79
CA VAL A 627 -21.09 2.89 20.50
C VAL A 627 -21.71 1.64 19.90
N THR A 628 -22.95 1.75 19.40
CA THR A 628 -23.59 0.69 18.64
C THR A 628 -23.58 1.04 17.15
N LEU A 629 -22.91 0.22 16.36
CA LEU A 629 -22.90 0.23 14.90
C LEU A 629 -24.10 -0.53 14.38
N LYS A 630 -24.92 0.09 13.52
CA LYS A 630 -25.98 -0.60 12.77
C LYS A 630 -25.38 -1.64 11.80
N PRO A 631 -26.17 -2.56 11.24
CA PRO A 631 -25.76 -3.34 10.08
C PRO A 631 -25.26 -2.41 8.97
N HIS A 632 -24.05 -2.66 8.46
CA HIS A 632 -23.34 -1.83 7.48
C HIS A 632 -23.28 -0.34 7.84
N GLY A 633 -23.31 -0.04 9.15
CA GLY A 633 -23.30 1.30 9.71
C GLY A 633 -21.91 1.76 10.16
N GLY A 634 -21.83 3.03 10.52
CA GLY A 634 -20.60 3.65 11.02
C GLY A 634 -20.85 4.71 12.09
N PHE A 635 -19.76 5.29 12.55
CA PHE A 635 -19.78 6.46 13.43
C PHE A 635 -18.51 7.28 13.31
N VAL A 636 -18.58 8.52 13.70
CA VAL A 636 -17.42 9.38 13.94
C VAL A 636 -17.52 10.03 15.33
N VAL A 637 -16.37 10.21 15.99
CA VAL A 637 -16.23 10.98 17.24
C VAL A 637 -15.13 11.99 17.04
N LYS A 638 -15.37 13.24 17.44
CA LYS A 638 -14.34 14.30 17.50
C LYS A 638 -14.21 14.75 18.95
N ILE A 639 -13.04 14.59 19.56
CA ILE A 639 -12.80 14.87 20.98
C ILE A 639 -11.40 15.38 21.27
#